data_177456872c8112f224fad815ffa8b204
#
_entry.id   177456872c8112f224fad815ffa8b204
#
_cell.length_a   1.000
_cell.length_b   1.000
_cell.length_c   1.000
_cell.angle_alpha   90.00
_cell.angle_beta   90.00
_cell.angle_gamma   90.00
#
_symmetry.space_group_name_H-M   'P 1'
#
loop_
_entity.id
_entity.type
_entity.pdbx_description
1 polymer ?
#
loop_
_entity_poly.entity_id
_entity_poly.type
_entity_poly.pdbx_seq_one_letter_code
_entity_poly.pdbx_strand_id
1 'polypeptide(L)'
;MPPLRSTGAGPEADDPQYAGRYRLEGRLGSGGMGVVHLARSPSGLRIAVKVVHAEYAVDPEFRARFRQEVAAARRVSGAFTASVVDADPDGERPWMATLYIPGPTLSEQVKRNGPLSSDEVRRLAAGLAEALRDIHRAGVVHRDLKPSNVLLADDGPKVIDFGISRPYDSELRTETGKLIGTPPFMAPEQFQRPREVGPAADVFALASLLVHAATGRGPFESESPYIVAYQVVHDEPDLAGVPDDLVPLIRACLAKEPADRPTPDAIMAMLPTPEPGPVTASPVAASPVASPAPSSAPPPSSRRMPRFRRVAAAAVAAVALIAGGAWVMEEVEDLGKRPAHSDHPTPAGSTWRPWETSVLADPAGNGEVRAGFCTYADGALYCAGRDVHAARMDAASGKVVWRRPAANSDRPGVTGVSGARAPHVSGGLVHALSPDKRELSALDPATGEPRWTRDVSAYDGRVYHAGDTVLLVAGDGVITAVDGATNRERWRHALPGGIKPVFSFYGRDAIGVALAPDGRHTQVVGVDPARGTALWRWTADGALTAVGAGPNGSVYLSEANARTQVSAVVRYAPGIGRERRIPLPTPLDASSVVAKGDLVYVLSSDGGLTAVDTADTPPGHTPGQLWRMETSVANASALVPDEDGRRLYFSAADGRLLAVDAGRGALLGQTSPRLGRAGRGFLELLPAPVVADGKVFGAAPDGTVFAVDARNPAGWR
;
A
#
# COMPACT_ATOMS: atom_id res chain seq x y z
N MET A 1 -13.75 -27.67 -34.06
CA MET A 1 -13.40 -27.39 -32.64
C MET A 1 -11.88 -27.17 -32.55
N PRO A 2 -11.39 -25.97 -32.25
CA PRO A 2 -9.97 -25.81 -31.94
C PRO A 2 -9.69 -26.41 -30.56
N PRO A 3 -8.50 -26.98 -30.31
CA PRO A 3 -8.16 -27.60 -29.04
C PRO A 3 -8.07 -26.55 -27.96
N LEU A 4 -8.79 -26.77 -26.85
CA LEU A 4 -8.69 -26.01 -25.61
C LEU A 4 -7.24 -26.04 -25.12
N ARG A 5 -6.55 -24.91 -25.19
CA ARG A 5 -5.26 -24.75 -24.52
C ARG A 5 -5.52 -24.75 -23.01
N SER A 6 -5.02 -25.77 -22.33
CA SER A 6 -4.95 -25.83 -20.89
C SER A 6 -4.02 -24.71 -20.41
N THR A 7 -4.56 -23.65 -19.81
CA THR A 7 -3.81 -22.60 -19.11
C THR A 7 -3.64 -22.91 -17.62
N GLY A 8 -3.68 -24.18 -17.22
CA GLY A 8 -3.40 -24.58 -15.85
C GLY A 8 -2.01 -25.19 -15.78
N ALA A 9 -1.13 -24.67 -14.93
CA ALA A 9 0.01 -25.42 -14.43
C ALA A 9 -0.53 -26.71 -13.80
N GLY A 10 0.13 -27.85 -14.05
CA GLY A 10 -0.22 -29.12 -13.39
C GLY A 10 -0.19 -28.96 -11.86
N PRO A 11 -0.86 -29.85 -11.10
CA PRO A 11 -0.85 -29.81 -9.64
C PRO A 11 0.59 -29.81 -9.12
N GLU A 12 0.92 -28.89 -8.23
CA GLU A 12 2.18 -28.91 -7.48
C GLU A 12 2.15 -30.08 -6.49
N ALA A 13 3.32 -30.55 -6.06
CA ALA A 13 3.47 -31.74 -5.21
C ALA A 13 2.68 -31.68 -3.89
N ASP A 14 2.31 -30.48 -3.42
CA ASP A 14 1.55 -30.25 -2.18
C ASP A 14 0.06 -29.99 -2.40
N ASP A 15 -0.43 -29.99 -3.65
CA ASP A 15 -1.85 -29.81 -3.93
C ASP A 15 -2.64 -31.09 -3.58
N PRO A 16 -3.80 -30.96 -2.89
CA PRO A 16 -4.64 -32.12 -2.63
C PRO A 16 -5.16 -32.70 -3.96
N GLN A 17 -5.19 -34.01 -4.05
CA GLN A 17 -5.77 -34.69 -5.23
C GLN A 17 -7.29 -34.63 -5.25
N TYR A 18 -7.91 -34.48 -4.09
CA TYR A 18 -9.36 -34.48 -3.90
C TYR A 18 -9.77 -33.40 -2.91
N ALA A 19 -10.94 -32.79 -3.15
CA ALA A 19 -11.69 -31.99 -2.18
C ALA A 19 -13.06 -32.66 -2.01
N GLY A 20 -13.24 -33.32 -0.87
CA GLY A 20 -14.39 -34.24 -0.68
C GLY A 20 -14.43 -35.33 -1.77
N ARG A 21 -15.53 -35.41 -2.50
CA ARG A 21 -15.73 -36.39 -3.61
C ARG A 21 -15.25 -35.89 -4.98
N TYR A 22 -14.70 -34.65 -5.06
CA TYR A 22 -14.31 -34.01 -6.30
C TYR A 22 -12.83 -34.19 -6.59
N ARG A 23 -12.50 -34.76 -7.75
CA ARG A 23 -11.13 -34.94 -8.21
C ARG A 23 -10.61 -33.63 -8.80
N LEU A 24 -9.54 -33.09 -8.25
CA LEU A 24 -8.90 -31.89 -8.72
C LEU A 24 -8.04 -32.19 -9.97
N GLU A 25 -8.26 -31.44 -11.07
CA GLU A 25 -7.65 -31.71 -12.37
C GLU A 25 -6.62 -30.64 -12.79
N GLY A 26 -6.73 -29.42 -12.27
CA GLY A 26 -5.81 -28.32 -12.60
C GLY A 26 -6.17 -27.05 -11.84
N ARG A 27 -5.25 -26.08 -11.79
CA ARG A 27 -5.47 -24.78 -11.16
C ARG A 27 -6.17 -23.81 -12.12
N LEU A 28 -7.26 -23.18 -11.71
CA LEU A 28 -7.94 -22.09 -12.38
C LEU A 28 -7.43 -20.71 -11.92
N GLY A 29 -7.01 -20.61 -10.65
CA GLY A 29 -6.50 -19.38 -10.07
C GLY A 29 -5.95 -19.59 -8.68
N SER A 30 -5.14 -18.64 -8.19
CA SER A 30 -4.63 -18.61 -6.83
C SER A 30 -4.83 -17.23 -6.26
N GLY A 31 -5.28 -17.14 -5.00
CA GLY A 31 -5.48 -15.90 -4.26
C GLY A 31 -4.91 -15.99 -2.85
N GLY A 32 -4.96 -14.88 -2.11
CA GLY A 32 -4.39 -14.79 -0.76
C GLY A 32 -4.98 -15.77 0.28
N MET A 33 -6.15 -16.36 0.02
CA MET A 33 -6.85 -17.23 0.98
C MET A 33 -6.93 -18.69 0.54
N GLY A 34 -6.57 -19.00 -0.70
CA GLY A 34 -6.71 -20.36 -1.24
C GLY A 34 -6.51 -20.46 -2.74
N VAL A 35 -6.59 -21.68 -3.24
CA VAL A 35 -6.43 -22.02 -4.65
C VAL A 35 -7.77 -22.48 -5.21
N VAL A 36 -8.13 -21.98 -6.40
CA VAL A 36 -9.31 -22.44 -7.14
C VAL A 36 -8.88 -23.48 -8.16
N HIS A 37 -9.42 -24.67 -8.05
CA HIS A 37 -9.13 -25.78 -8.94
C HIS A 37 -10.29 -26.09 -9.88
N LEU A 38 -9.97 -26.43 -11.13
CA LEU A 38 -10.90 -27.20 -11.96
C LEU A 38 -11.00 -28.61 -11.39
N ALA A 39 -12.19 -29.06 -11.18
CA ALA A 39 -12.43 -30.39 -10.61
C ALA A 39 -13.56 -31.12 -11.37
N ARG A 40 -13.65 -32.43 -11.15
CA ARG A 40 -14.66 -33.27 -11.74
C ARG A 40 -15.42 -34.06 -10.68
N SER A 41 -16.74 -34.02 -10.76
CA SER A 41 -17.58 -34.85 -9.92
C SER A 41 -17.51 -36.35 -10.35
N PRO A 42 -17.96 -37.29 -9.51
CA PRO A 42 -18.06 -38.71 -9.90
C PRO A 42 -18.93 -38.93 -11.15
N SER A 43 -19.91 -38.05 -11.42
CA SER A 43 -20.77 -38.11 -12.62
C SER A 43 -20.13 -37.41 -13.84
N GLY A 44 -18.91 -36.91 -13.73
CA GLY A 44 -18.20 -36.24 -14.83
C GLY A 44 -18.48 -34.75 -14.99
N LEU A 45 -19.32 -34.14 -14.13
CA LEU A 45 -19.60 -32.71 -14.16
C LEU A 45 -18.35 -31.90 -13.80
N ARG A 46 -18.03 -30.85 -14.58
CA ARG A 46 -16.96 -29.90 -14.28
C ARG A 46 -17.41 -28.88 -13.24
N ILE A 47 -16.62 -28.67 -12.24
CA ILE A 47 -16.84 -27.73 -11.15
C ILE A 47 -15.58 -26.95 -10.84
N ALA A 48 -15.72 -25.75 -10.30
CA ALA A 48 -14.64 -24.96 -9.74
C ALA A 48 -14.62 -25.15 -8.22
N VAL A 49 -13.50 -25.58 -7.65
CA VAL A 49 -13.36 -25.86 -6.21
C VAL A 49 -12.30 -24.93 -5.62
N LYS A 50 -12.73 -24.05 -4.73
CA LYS A 50 -11.86 -23.17 -3.93
C LYS A 50 -11.44 -23.94 -2.68
N VAL A 51 -10.13 -24.23 -2.54
CA VAL A 51 -9.54 -24.90 -1.37
C VAL A 51 -8.74 -23.88 -0.58
N VAL A 52 -9.02 -23.77 0.70
CA VAL A 52 -8.33 -22.84 1.62
C VAL A 52 -6.90 -23.30 1.86
N HIS A 53 -5.94 -22.35 1.91
CA HIS A 53 -4.55 -22.64 2.28
C HIS A 53 -4.46 -23.23 3.70
N ALA A 54 -3.51 -24.14 3.91
CA ALA A 54 -3.34 -24.86 5.17
C ALA A 54 -3.11 -23.93 6.37
N GLU A 55 -2.42 -22.83 6.16
CA GLU A 55 -2.16 -21.81 7.18
C GLU A 55 -3.43 -21.14 7.73
N TYR A 56 -4.43 -20.88 6.87
CA TYR A 56 -5.73 -20.34 7.29
C TYR A 56 -6.70 -21.42 7.78
N ALA A 57 -6.48 -22.68 7.39
CA ALA A 57 -7.32 -23.77 7.82
C ALA A 57 -7.24 -24.07 9.32
N VAL A 58 -6.18 -23.64 10.01
CA VAL A 58 -5.99 -23.79 11.45
C VAL A 58 -6.54 -22.63 12.27
N ASP A 59 -6.85 -21.48 11.62
CA ASP A 59 -7.36 -20.27 12.28
C ASP A 59 -8.89 -20.40 12.53
N PRO A 60 -9.33 -20.43 13.81
CA PRO A 60 -10.76 -20.54 14.14
C PRO A 60 -11.60 -19.38 13.63
N GLU A 61 -11.05 -18.18 13.62
CA GLU A 61 -11.73 -16.96 13.17
C GLU A 61 -11.93 -16.98 11.65
N PHE A 62 -10.90 -17.36 10.91
CA PHE A 62 -11.00 -17.56 9.47
C PHE A 62 -12.04 -18.63 9.12
N ARG A 63 -12.05 -19.76 9.84
CA ARG A 63 -13.05 -20.81 9.63
C ARG A 63 -14.48 -20.34 9.88
N ALA A 64 -14.68 -19.53 10.92
CA ALA A 64 -16.00 -18.95 11.20
C ALA A 64 -16.46 -18.03 10.05
N ARG A 65 -15.57 -17.19 9.52
CA ARG A 65 -15.84 -16.33 8.36
C ARG A 65 -16.12 -17.15 7.10
N PHE A 66 -15.31 -18.16 6.82
CA PHE A 66 -15.51 -19.02 5.65
C PHE A 66 -16.86 -19.78 5.71
N ARG A 67 -17.28 -20.23 6.90
CA ARG A 67 -18.65 -20.80 7.09
C ARG A 67 -19.74 -19.79 6.74
N GLN A 68 -19.57 -18.52 7.16
CA GLN A 68 -20.53 -17.46 6.83
C GLN A 68 -20.54 -17.17 5.32
N GLU A 69 -19.39 -17.17 4.65
CA GLU A 69 -19.26 -17.01 3.20
C GLU A 69 -20.03 -18.12 2.47
N VAL A 70 -19.77 -19.38 2.82
CA VAL A 70 -20.48 -20.52 2.24
C VAL A 70 -21.99 -20.45 2.47
N ALA A 71 -22.42 -20.10 3.70
CA ALA A 71 -23.83 -19.97 4.03
C ALA A 71 -24.51 -18.83 3.25
N ALA A 72 -23.82 -17.72 3.02
CA ALA A 72 -24.30 -16.60 2.25
C ALA A 72 -24.36 -16.94 0.75
N ALA A 73 -23.28 -17.51 0.21
CA ALA A 73 -23.20 -17.90 -1.20
C ALA A 73 -24.29 -18.95 -1.58
N ARG A 74 -24.64 -19.86 -0.67
CA ARG A 74 -25.74 -20.83 -0.86
C ARG A 74 -27.13 -20.18 -0.95
N ARG A 75 -27.32 -18.97 -0.42
CA ARG A 75 -28.59 -18.23 -0.50
C ARG A 75 -28.75 -17.47 -1.82
N VAL A 76 -27.63 -17.17 -2.47
CA VAL A 76 -27.63 -16.44 -3.74
C VAL A 76 -27.92 -17.43 -4.88
N SER A 77 -28.98 -17.19 -5.61
CA SER A 77 -29.36 -17.94 -6.80
C SER A 77 -29.85 -16.96 -7.85
N GLY A 78 -29.11 -16.79 -8.93
CA GLY A 78 -29.45 -15.90 -10.03
C GLY A 78 -28.78 -16.32 -11.33
N ALA A 79 -29.33 -15.87 -12.44
CA ALA A 79 -28.79 -16.17 -13.78
C ALA A 79 -27.36 -15.69 -13.98
N PHE A 80 -26.98 -14.60 -13.29
CA PHE A 80 -25.69 -13.93 -13.41
C PHE A 80 -24.76 -14.17 -12.22
N THR A 81 -24.98 -15.24 -11.44
CA THR A 81 -24.14 -15.62 -10.30
C THR A 81 -23.68 -17.08 -10.40
N ALA A 82 -22.51 -17.41 -9.83
CA ALA A 82 -22.03 -18.79 -9.76
C ALA A 82 -22.66 -19.52 -8.57
N SER A 83 -23.59 -20.43 -8.82
CA SER A 83 -24.28 -21.20 -7.77
C SER A 83 -23.33 -22.16 -7.05
N VAL A 84 -23.39 -22.20 -5.71
CA VAL A 84 -22.67 -23.17 -4.88
C VAL A 84 -23.33 -24.55 -5.02
N VAL A 85 -22.53 -25.53 -5.42
CA VAL A 85 -22.96 -26.94 -5.60
C VAL A 85 -22.76 -27.74 -4.33
N ASP A 86 -21.62 -27.50 -3.65
CA ASP A 86 -21.21 -28.24 -2.46
C ASP A 86 -20.16 -27.44 -1.67
N ALA A 87 -20.01 -27.76 -0.39
CA ALA A 87 -18.94 -27.14 0.43
C ALA A 87 -18.74 -27.94 1.72
N ASP A 88 -17.51 -27.97 2.20
CA ASP A 88 -17.13 -28.48 3.51
C ASP A 88 -16.30 -27.42 4.24
N PRO A 89 -16.93 -26.49 4.95
CA PRO A 89 -16.24 -25.44 5.70
C PRO A 89 -15.62 -25.94 7.01
N ASP A 90 -16.00 -27.13 7.47
CA ASP A 90 -15.57 -27.72 8.74
C ASP A 90 -14.49 -28.80 8.56
N GLY A 91 -14.20 -29.21 7.33
CA GLY A 91 -13.16 -30.17 7.00
C GLY A 91 -11.76 -29.76 7.43
N GLU A 92 -10.80 -30.66 7.43
CA GLU A 92 -9.41 -30.39 7.75
C GLU A 92 -8.84 -29.26 6.86
N ARG A 93 -9.11 -29.32 5.55
CA ARG A 93 -8.90 -28.24 4.59
C ARG A 93 -10.26 -27.75 4.09
N PRO A 94 -10.78 -26.62 4.57
CA PRO A 94 -12.07 -26.10 4.13
C PRO A 94 -12.11 -25.85 2.62
N TRP A 95 -13.23 -26.15 1.98
CA TRP A 95 -13.42 -25.93 0.55
C TRP A 95 -14.87 -25.59 0.20
N MET A 96 -15.05 -24.95 -0.95
CA MET A 96 -16.35 -24.63 -1.56
C MET A 96 -16.30 -24.91 -3.05
N ALA A 97 -17.34 -25.57 -3.57
CA ALA A 97 -17.47 -25.91 -4.97
C ALA A 97 -18.64 -25.17 -5.62
N THR A 98 -18.39 -24.58 -6.79
CA THR A 98 -19.39 -23.93 -7.64
C THR A 98 -19.44 -24.60 -9.02
N LEU A 99 -20.49 -24.37 -9.79
CA LEU A 99 -20.49 -24.79 -11.19
C LEU A 99 -19.32 -24.14 -11.92
N TYR A 100 -18.62 -24.93 -12.73
CA TYR A 100 -17.57 -24.37 -13.61
C TYR A 100 -18.20 -23.57 -14.75
N ILE A 101 -17.86 -22.32 -14.86
CA ILE A 101 -18.32 -21.39 -15.88
C ILE A 101 -17.18 -21.22 -16.89
N PRO A 102 -17.36 -21.66 -18.15
CA PRO A 102 -16.37 -21.42 -19.18
C PRO A 102 -16.38 -19.95 -19.61
N GLY A 103 -15.22 -19.38 -19.76
CA GLY A 103 -15.03 -17.98 -20.20
C GLY A 103 -13.86 -17.31 -19.50
N PRO A 104 -13.32 -16.24 -20.07
CA PRO A 104 -12.29 -15.43 -19.42
C PRO A 104 -12.91 -14.55 -18.33
N THR A 105 -12.09 -14.11 -17.38
CA THR A 105 -12.48 -12.99 -16.53
C THR A 105 -12.50 -11.68 -17.32
N LEU A 106 -13.29 -10.70 -16.88
CA LEU A 106 -13.31 -9.38 -17.50
C LEU A 106 -11.90 -8.76 -17.50
N SER A 107 -11.12 -8.95 -16.45
CA SER A 107 -9.73 -8.52 -16.38
C SER A 107 -8.86 -9.14 -17.47
N GLU A 108 -9.01 -10.44 -17.72
CA GLU A 108 -8.26 -11.12 -18.78
C GLU A 108 -8.71 -10.68 -20.19
N GLN A 109 -10.02 -10.48 -20.37
CA GLN A 109 -10.59 -10.02 -21.63
C GLN A 109 -10.05 -8.65 -22.00
N VAL A 110 -10.14 -7.67 -21.09
CA VAL A 110 -9.63 -6.30 -21.33
C VAL A 110 -8.11 -6.30 -21.53
N LYS A 111 -7.37 -7.07 -20.77
CA LYS A 111 -5.91 -7.17 -20.92
C LYS A 111 -5.47 -7.76 -22.25
N ARG A 112 -6.20 -8.74 -22.79
CA ARG A 112 -5.83 -9.44 -24.04
C ARG A 112 -6.34 -8.73 -25.29
N ASN A 113 -7.57 -8.23 -25.23
CA ASN A 113 -8.30 -7.77 -26.41
C ASN A 113 -8.58 -6.25 -26.38
N GLY A 114 -8.20 -5.55 -25.31
CA GLY A 114 -8.52 -4.13 -25.12
C GLY A 114 -9.93 -3.91 -24.56
N PRO A 115 -10.35 -2.64 -24.48
CA PRO A 115 -11.66 -2.24 -24.00
C PRO A 115 -12.81 -2.90 -24.77
N LEU A 116 -13.94 -3.08 -24.10
CA LEU A 116 -15.17 -3.58 -24.69
C LEU A 116 -15.84 -2.51 -25.54
N SER A 117 -16.59 -2.93 -26.57
CA SER A 117 -17.46 -2.04 -27.35
C SER A 117 -18.61 -1.49 -26.49
N SER A 118 -19.19 -0.36 -26.90
CA SER A 118 -20.31 0.28 -26.18
C SER A 118 -21.48 -0.68 -25.93
N ASP A 119 -21.82 -1.54 -26.89
CA ASP A 119 -22.89 -2.53 -26.73
C ASP A 119 -22.55 -3.65 -25.77
N GLU A 120 -21.29 -4.07 -25.71
CA GLU A 120 -20.80 -5.03 -24.72
C GLU A 120 -20.82 -4.43 -23.30
N VAL A 121 -20.42 -3.15 -23.16
CA VAL A 121 -20.48 -2.45 -21.87
C VAL A 121 -21.93 -2.32 -21.37
N ARG A 122 -22.90 -2.02 -22.27
CA ARG A 122 -24.32 -1.98 -21.92
C ARG A 122 -24.85 -3.34 -21.45
N ARG A 123 -24.54 -4.41 -22.19
CA ARG A 123 -24.91 -5.78 -21.77
C ARG A 123 -24.26 -6.19 -20.45
N LEU A 124 -23.01 -5.81 -20.25
CA LEU A 124 -22.31 -6.03 -18.99
C LEU A 124 -22.98 -5.29 -17.84
N ALA A 125 -23.34 -4.01 -18.03
CA ALA A 125 -24.03 -3.20 -17.04
C ALA A 125 -25.37 -3.80 -16.63
N ALA A 126 -26.19 -4.25 -17.61
CA ALA A 126 -27.48 -4.88 -17.35
C ALA A 126 -27.33 -6.19 -16.56
N GLY A 127 -26.45 -7.09 -17.00
CA GLY A 127 -26.23 -8.36 -16.31
C GLY A 127 -25.65 -8.23 -14.91
N LEU A 128 -24.74 -7.26 -14.70
CA LEU A 128 -24.18 -7.01 -13.36
C LEU A 128 -25.21 -6.33 -12.44
N ALA A 129 -26.04 -5.41 -12.93
CA ALA A 129 -27.13 -4.83 -12.14
C ALA A 129 -28.13 -5.90 -11.70
N GLU A 130 -28.47 -6.85 -12.58
CA GLU A 130 -29.33 -7.98 -12.24
C GLU A 130 -28.67 -8.93 -11.22
N ALA A 131 -27.38 -9.23 -11.38
CA ALA A 131 -26.60 -10.00 -10.40
C ALA A 131 -26.64 -9.36 -9.02
N LEU A 132 -26.35 -8.06 -8.94
CA LEU A 132 -26.35 -7.31 -7.66
C LEU A 132 -27.75 -7.26 -7.04
N ARG A 133 -28.81 -7.09 -7.84
CA ARG A 133 -30.18 -7.17 -7.33
C ARG A 133 -30.44 -8.51 -6.63
N ASP A 134 -30.05 -9.62 -7.23
CA ASP A 134 -30.30 -10.95 -6.68
C ASP A 134 -29.43 -11.23 -5.45
N ILE A 135 -28.19 -10.76 -5.45
CA ILE A 135 -27.27 -10.82 -4.30
C ILE A 135 -27.85 -10.03 -3.12
N HIS A 136 -28.28 -8.78 -3.35
CA HIS A 136 -28.82 -7.90 -2.31
C HIS A 136 -30.16 -8.41 -1.77
N ARG A 137 -31.04 -9.00 -2.61
CA ARG A 137 -32.28 -9.65 -2.19
C ARG A 137 -32.04 -10.86 -1.28
N ALA A 138 -30.93 -11.55 -1.45
CA ALA A 138 -30.52 -12.64 -0.55
C ALA A 138 -29.95 -12.13 0.79
N GLY A 139 -29.91 -10.81 1.00
CA GLY A 139 -29.34 -10.19 2.20
C GLY A 139 -27.81 -10.24 2.24
N VAL A 140 -27.15 -10.35 1.08
CA VAL A 140 -25.69 -10.42 0.93
C VAL A 140 -25.19 -9.13 0.29
N VAL A 141 -24.03 -8.65 0.72
CA VAL A 141 -23.26 -7.58 0.07
C VAL A 141 -21.96 -8.20 -0.42
N HIS A 142 -21.60 -7.99 -1.69
CA HIS A 142 -20.42 -8.62 -2.31
C HIS A 142 -19.10 -8.11 -1.77
N ARG A 143 -18.95 -6.78 -1.62
CA ARG A 143 -17.80 -6.05 -1.01
C ARG A 143 -16.44 -6.17 -1.71
N ASP A 144 -16.29 -7.06 -2.68
CA ASP A 144 -15.04 -7.25 -3.46
C ASP A 144 -15.35 -7.42 -4.96
N LEU A 145 -16.34 -6.68 -5.47
CA LEU A 145 -16.64 -6.70 -6.90
C LEU A 145 -15.52 -6.00 -7.68
N LYS A 146 -14.89 -6.76 -8.59
CA LYS A 146 -13.74 -6.29 -9.40
C LYS A 146 -13.64 -7.10 -10.70
N PRO A 147 -12.88 -6.65 -11.72
CA PRO A 147 -12.82 -7.33 -13.03
C PRO A 147 -12.37 -8.79 -12.98
N SER A 148 -11.57 -9.20 -12.01
CA SER A 148 -11.16 -10.61 -11.84
C SER A 148 -12.26 -11.49 -11.23
N ASN A 149 -13.31 -10.89 -10.64
CA ASN A 149 -14.44 -11.60 -10.03
C ASN A 149 -15.69 -11.59 -10.93
N VAL A 150 -15.53 -11.26 -12.21
CA VAL A 150 -16.58 -11.31 -13.23
C VAL A 150 -16.09 -12.17 -14.38
N LEU A 151 -16.76 -13.30 -14.63
CA LEU A 151 -16.55 -14.16 -15.79
C LEU A 151 -17.46 -13.73 -16.94
N LEU A 152 -16.94 -13.74 -18.15
CA LEU A 152 -17.67 -13.47 -19.38
C LEU A 152 -18.03 -14.79 -20.05
N ALA A 153 -19.22 -15.30 -19.74
CA ALA A 153 -19.78 -16.50 -20.34
C ALA A 153 -20.63 -16.17 -21.57
N ASP A 154 -20.91 -17.18 -22.41
CA ASP A 154 -21.71 -17.03 -23.63
C ASP A 154 -23.12 -16.49 -23.36
N ASP A 155 -23.68 -16.80 -22.18
CA ASP A 155 -25.02 -16.40 -21.73
C ASP A 155 -25.00 -15.13 -20.84
N GLY A 156 -23.88 -14.42 -20.79
CA GLY A 156 -23.70 -13.16 -20.08
C GLY A 156 -22.70 -13.18 -18.93
N PRO A 157 -22.51 -12.03 -18.22
CA PRO A 157 -21.54 -11.97 -17.14
C PRO A 157 -21.97 -12.80 -15.95
N LYS A 158 -21.01 -13.40 -15.24
CA LYS A 158 -21.25 -14.18 -14.02
C LYS A 158 -20.37 -13.65 -12.89
N VAL A 159 -21.00 -13.23 -11.81
CA VAL A 159 -20.29 -12.77 -10.61
C VAL A 159 -19.86 -13.98 -9.78
N ILE A 160 -18.60 -13.99 -9.37
CA ILE A 160 -17.98 -15.04 -8.58
C ILE A 160 -17.31 -14.47 -7.33
N ASP A 161 -16.96 -15.33 -6.37
CA ASP A 161 -16.18 -15.01 -5.17
C ASP A 161 -16.78 -13.85 -4.34
N PHE A 162 -17.83 -14.13 -3.57
CA PHE A 162 -18.41 -13.17 -2.63
C PHE A 162 -17.40 -12.85 -1.52
N GLY A 163 -17.01 -11.58 -1.37
CA GLY A 163 -15.96 -11.11 -0.44
C GLY A 163 -16.35 -11.08 1.04
N ILE A 164 -17.17 -12.02 1.49
CA ILE A 164 -17.73 -12.09 2.86
C ILE A 164 -16.66 -12.45 3.90
N SER A 165 -15.56 -13.09 3.46
CA SER A 165 -14.42 -13.47 4.34
C SER A 165 -13.57 -12.29 4.79
N ARG A 166 -13.83 -11.08 4.31
CA ARG A 166 -13.10 -9.89 4.79
C ARG A 166 -13.56 -9.55 6.20
N PRO A 167 -12.63 -9.38 7.15
CA PRO A 167 -12.97 -9.07 8.53
C PRO A 167 -13.77 -7.78 8.63
N TYR A 168 -14.91 -7.80 9.30
CA TYR A 168 -15.73 -6.63 9.62
C TYR A 168 -15.01 -5.67 10.59
N ASP A 169 -14.11 -6.23 11.42
CA ASP A 169 -13.40 -5.54 12.51
C ASP A 169 -11.91 -5.30 12.22
N SER A 170 -11.35 -5.87 11.14
CA SER A 170 -10.03 -5.46 10.72
C SER A 170 -10.19 -4.09 10.09
N GLU A 171 -9.57 -3.10 10.67
CA GLU A 171 -9.18 -1.89 9.94
C GLU A 171 -8.76 -2.34 8.54
N LEU A 172 -9.07 -1.56 7.49
CA LEU A 172 -8.70 -1.85 6.08
C LEU A 172 -7.18 -2.09 5.89
N ARG A 173 -6.48 -2.16 7.00
CA ARG A 173 -5.09 -2.53 7.17
C ARG A 173 -5.03 -3.87 7.89
N THR A 174 -4.28 -4.81 7.34
CA THR A 174 -3.76 -5.92 8.14
C THR A 174 -2.97 -5.34 9.32
N GLU A 175 -2.68 -6.12 10.36
CA GLU A 175 -1.69 -5.78 11.38
C GLU A 175 -0.36 -5.33 10.75
N THR A 176 -0.09 -5.70 9.51
CA THR A 176 1.04 -5.27 8.67
C THR A 176 0.80 -3.96 7.90
N GLY A 177 -0.35 -3.28 8.07
CA GLY A 177 -0.69 -2.01 7.44
C GLY A 177 -0.93 -2.05 5.93
N LYS A 178 -0.95 -3.21 5.30
CA LYS A 178 -1.33 -3.37 3.89
C LYS A 178 -2.79 -3.00 3.70
N LEU A 179 -3.06 -2.14 2.73
CA LEU A 179 -4.42 -1.87 2.28
C LEU A 179 -4.98 -3.16 1.67
N ILE A 180 -5.92 -3.81 2.39
CA ILE A 180 -6.55 -5.04 1.91
C ILE A 180 -7.59 -4.66 0.87
N GLY A 181 -7.41 -5.12 -0.36
CA GLY A 181 -8.38 -4.93 -1.41
C GLY A 181 -7.77 -4.49 -2.72
N THR A 182 -8.64 -4.12 -3.64
CA THR A 182 -8.29 -3.54 -4.93
C THR A 182 -8.82 -2.10 -4.94
N PRO A 183 -8.02 -1.11 -4.46
CA PRO A 183 -8.48 0.26 -4.20
C PRO A 183 -9.28 0.92 -5.33
N PRO A 184 -8.95 0.74 -6.62
CA PRO A 184 -9.69 1.36 -7.71
C PRO A 184 -11.18 0.97 -7.81
N PHE A 185 -11.58 -0.14 -7.16
CA PHE A 185 -12.95 -0.66 -7.19
C PHE A 185 -13.66 -0.59 -5.83
N MET A 186 -12.99 -0.05 -4.81
CA MET A 186 -13.56 0.10 -3.47
C MET A 186 -14.33 1.42 -3.37
N ALA A 187 -15.45 1.40 -2.66
CA ALA A 187 -16.27 2.59 -2.42
C ALA A 187 -15.68 3.47 -1.30
N PRO A 188 -15.95 4.80 -1.28
CA PRO A 188 -15.45 5.72 -0.26
C PRO A 188 -15.71 5.26 1.19
N GLU A 189 -16.91 4.76 1.49
CA GLU A 189 -17.28 4.27 2.82
C GLU A 189 -16.48 3.03 3.25
N GLN A 190 -15.94 2.24 2.31
CA GLN A 190 -15.07 1.12 2.66
C GLN A 190 -13.73 1.60 3.25
N PHE A 191 -13.32 2.83 2.95
CA PHE A 191 -12.12 3.45 3.54
C PHE A 191 -12.43 4.25 4.80
N GLN A 192 -13.60 4.92 4.84
CA GLN A 192 -13.92 5.87 5.89
C GLN A 192 -14.73 5.24 7.04
N ARG A 193 -15.67 4.34 6.72
CA ARG A 193 -16.65 3.77 7.64
C ARG A 193 -16.88 2.28 7.36
N PRO A 194 -15.85 1.42 7.48
CA PRO A 194 -15.91 0.01 7.03
C PRO A 194 -17.01 -0.82 7.69
N ARG A 195 -17.46 -0.42 8.90
CA ARG A 195 -18.57 -1.08 9.61
C ARG A 195 -19.96 -0.74 9.04
N GLU A 196 -20.08 0.36 8.29
CA GLU A 196 -21.35 0.85 7.71
C GLU A 196 -21.50 0.45 6.23
N VAL A 197 -20.60 -0.37 5.69
CA VAL A 197 -20.60 -0.77 4.28
C VAL A 197 -21.83 -1.63 3.95
N GLY A 198 -22.70 -1.06 3.11
CA GLY A 198 -23.94 -1.68 2.65
C GLY A 198 -23.95 -1.97 1.14
N PRO A 199 -25.13 -2.32 0.57
CA PRO A 199 -25.33 -2.61 -0.86
C PRO A 199 -24.83 -1.52 -1.81
N ALA A 200 -24.86 -0.26 -1.41
CA ALA A 200 -24.41 0.88 -2.21
C ALA A 200 -22.90 0.80 -2.56
N ALA A 201 -22.09 0.09 -1.76
CA ALA A 201 -20.67 -0.11 -2.08
C ALA A 201 -20.50 -0.96 -3.34
N ASP A 202 -21.33 -1.97 -3.54
CA ASP A 202 -21.28 -2.82 -4.73
C ASP A 202 -21.70 -2.04 -5.98
N VAL A 203 -22.60 -1.06 -5.84
CA VAL A 203 -23.02 -0.16 -6.93
C VAL A 203 -21.85 0.75 -7.37
N PHE A 204 -21.07 1.26 -6.43
CA PHE A 204 -19.86 2.01 -6.75
C PHE A 204 -18.82 1.12 -7.47
N ALA A 205 -18.61 -0.10 -6.98
CA ALA A 205 -17.71 -1.06 -7.59
C ALA A 205 -18.16 -1.47 -9.01
N LEU A 206 -19.47 -1.64 -9.23
CA LEU A 206 -20.05 -1.88 -10.55
C LEU A 206 -19.68 -0.75 -11.52
N ALA A 207 -19.88 0.50 -11.13
CA ALA A 207 -19.56 1.64 -12.00
C ALA A 207 -18.05 1.74 -12.31
N SER A 208 -17.20 1.54 -11.30
CA SER A 208 -15.75 1.49 -11.49
C SER A 208 -15.33 0.39 -12.47
N LEU A 209 -15.99 -0.77 -12.40
CA LEU A 209 -15.79 -1.90 -13.30
C LEU A 209 -16.26 -1.58 -14.74
N LEU A 210 -17.35 -0.85 -14.91
CA LEU A 210 -17.82 -0.42 -16.24
C LEU A 210 -16.87 0.58 -16.88
N VAL A 211 -16.31 1.52 -16.11
CA VAL A 211 -15.24 2.41 -16.60
C VAL A 211 -14.04 1.58 -17.06
N HIS A 212 -13.59 0.61 -16.26
CA HIS A 212 -12.48 -0.27 -16.66
C HIS A 212 -12.81 -1.08 -17.92
N ALA A 213 -14.02 -1.59 -18.04
CA ALA A 213 -14.45 -2.32 -19.23
C ALA A 213 -14.44 -1.45 -20.50
N ALA A 214 -14.85 -0.19 -20.39
CA ALA A 214 -14.96 0.75 -21.51
C ALA A 214 -13.61 1.35 -21.93
N THR A 215 -12.66 1.52 -20.99
CA THR A 215 -11.45 2.34 -21.20
C THR A 215 -10.15 1.55 -21.03
N GLY A 216 -10.20 0.39 -20.39
CA GLY A 216 -9.01 -0.37 -19.94
C GLY A 216 -8.37 0.19 -18.66
N ARG A 217 -8.89 1.30 -18.12
CA ARG A 217 -8.40 1.99 -16.93
C ARG A 217 -9.50 2.12 -15.88
N GLY A 218 -9.11 2.31 -14.61
CA GLY A 218 -10.06 2.63 -13.54
C GLY A 218 -10.51 4.10 -13.59
N PRO A 219 -11.61 4.47 -12.91
CA PRO A 219 -12.02 5.89 -12.76
C PRO A 219 -11.08 6.68 -11.85
N PHE A 220 -10.22 5.98 -11.11
CA PHE A 220 -9.20 6.54 -10.23
C PHE A 220 -7.93 5.73 -10.41
N GLU A 221 -6.85 6.36 -10.87
CA GLU A 221 -5.59 5.69 -11.15
C GLU A 221 -4.41 6.44 -10.55
N SER A 222 -3.53 5.69 -9.90
CA SER A 222 -2.20 6.11 -9.46
C SER A 222 -1.32 4.88 -9.26
N GLU A 223 -0.02 5.07 -9.33
CA GLU A 223 0.95 4.03 -8.97
C GLU A 223 0.89 3.66 -7.47
N SER A 224 0.36 4.56 -6.64
CA SER A 224 0.20 4.33 -5.20
C SER A 224 -1.25 3.95 -4.86
N PRO A 225 -1.48 2.76 -4.25
CA PRO A 225 -2.80 2.36 -3.77
C PRO A 225 -3.42 3.34 -2.77
N TYR A 226 -2.59 4.07 -2.03
CA TYR A 226 -3.04 5.09 -1.07
C TYR A 226 -3.54 6.35 -1.77
N ILE A 227 -2.89 6.76 -2.86
CA ILE A 227 -3.36 7.87 -3.68
C ILE A 227 -4.68 7.50 -4.34
N VAL A 228 -4.81 6.28 -4.86
CA VAL A 228 -6.08 5.78 -5.39
C VAL A 228 -7.17 5.82 -4.32
N ALA A 229 -6.88 5.36 -3.09
CA ALA A 229 -7.84 5.42 -1.98
C ALA A 229 -8.25 6.87 -1.66
N TYR A 230 -7.29 7.81 -1.70
CA TYR A 230 -7.57 9.24 -1.54
C TYR A 230 -8.46 9.78 -2.67
N GLN A 231 -8.12 9.49 -3.92
CA GLN A 231 -8.91 9.90 -5.10
C GLN A 231 -10.33 9.36 -5.04
N VAL A 232 -10.50 8.09 -4.67
CA VAL A 232 -11.83 7.48 -4.49
C VAL A 232 -12.68 8.27 -3.50
N VAL A 233 -12.08 8.77 -2.44
CA VAL A 233 -12.80 9.50 -1.39
C VAL A 233 -13.06 10.96 -1.78
N HIS A 234 -12.12 11.63 -2.47
CA HIS A 234 -12.09 13.10 -2.58
C HIS A 234 -12.17 13.63 -4.00
N ASP A 235 -11.67 12.89 -5.01
CA ASP A 235 -11.55 13.41 -6.36
C ASP A 235 -12.74 13.00 -7.25
N GLU A 236 -12.99 13.77 -8.32
CA GLU A 236 -13.93 13.39 -9.35
C GLU A 236 -13.40 12.23 -10.20
N PRO A 237 -14.25 11.30 -10.65
CA PRO A 237 -13.83 10.17 -11.48
C PRO A 237 -13.43 10.62 -12.89
N ASP A 238 -12.36 10.04 -13.45
CA ASP A 238 -12.03 10.15 -14.87
C ASP A 238 -12.94 9.23 -15.69
N LEU A 239 -13.82 9.83 -16.49
CA LEU A 239 -14.77 9.16 -17.37
C LEU A 239 -14.41 9.32 -18.86
N ALA A 240 -13.21 9.78 -19.19
CA ALA A 240 -12.76 9.92 -20.57
C ALA A 240 -12.71 8.57 -21.29
N GLY A 241 -13.44 8.44 -22.41
CA GLY A 241 -13.55 7.22 -23.20
C GLY A 241 -14.71 6.30 -22.81
N VAL A 242 -15.50 6.65 -21.80
CA VAL A 242 -16.78 5.99 -21.51
C VAL A 242 -17.81 6.43 -22.55
N PRO A 243 -18.70 5.53 -23.06
CA PRO A 243 -19.79 5.90 -23.96
C PRO A 243 -20.68 7.00 -23.37
N ASP A 244 -20.96 8.05 -24.15
CA ASP A 244 -21.65 9.28 -23.68
C ASP A 244 -23.01 9.00 -23.02
N ASP A 245 -23.74 8.01 -23.53
CA ASP A 245 -25.04 7.60 -23.00
C ASP A 245 -24.96 6.89 -21.63
N LEU A 246 -23.80 6.31 -21.29
CA LEU A 246 -23.54 5.66 -19.99
C LEU A 246 -22.93 6.62 -18.96
N VAL A 247 -22.37 7.75 -19.37
CA VAL A 247 -21.72 8.72 -18.45
C VAL A 247 -22.66 9.18 -17.32
N PRO A 248 -23.93 9.54 -17.57
CA PRO A 248 -24.84 9.96 -16.48
C PRO A 248 -25.10 8.86 -15.46
N LEU A 249 -25.30 7.61 -15.92
CA LEU A 249 -25.52 6.45 -15.06
C LEU A 249 -24.27 6.16 -14.21
N ILE A 250 -23.11 6.07 -14.86
CA ILE A 250 -21.85 5.77 -14.19
C ILE A 250 -21.52 6.85 -13.16
N ARG A 251 -21.72 8.12 -13.49
CA ARG A 251 -21.52 9.25 -12.55
C ARG A 251 -22.42 9.16 -11.33
N ALA A 252 -23.70 8.82 -11.51
CA ALA A 252 -24.62 8.63 -10.41
C ALA A 252 -24.21 7.47 -9.50
N CYS A 253 -23.74 6.36 -10.08
CA CYS A 253 -23.25 5.21 -9.30
C CYS A 253 -21.93 5.50 -8.56
N LEU A 254 -21.09 6.43 -9.06
CA LEU A 254 -19.84 6.86 -8.44
C LEU A 254 -20.00 8.02 -7.44
N ALA A 255 -21.25 8.38 -7.08
CA ALA A 255 -21.51 9.38 -6.04
C ALA A 255 -20.76 9.02 -4.74
N LYS A 256 -20.17 10.02 -4.08
CA LYS A 256 -19.36 9.80 -2.87
C LYS A 256 -20.21 9.30 -1.70
N GLU A 257 -21.36 9.91 -1.49
CA GLU A 257 -22.30 9.47 -0.45
C GLU A 257 -23.10 8.24 -0.90
N PRO A 258 -23.16 7.17 -0.11
CA PRO A 258 -23.87 5.94 -0.46
C PRO A 258 -25.38 6.14 -0.76
N ALA A 259 -26.02 7.10 -0.06
CA ALA A 259 -27.44 7.39 -0.20
C ALA A 259 -27.80 8.02 -1.56
N ASP A 260 -26.84 8.65 -2.24
CA ASP A 260 -27.04 9.31 -3.52
C ASP A 260 -26.91 8.35 -4.72
N ARG A 261 -26.49 7.09 -4.48
CA ARG A 261 -26.33 6.09 -5.51
C ARG A 261 -27.63 5.38 -5.83
N PRO A 262 -27.91 5.10 -7.12
CA PRO A 262 -29.11 4.37 -7.52
C PRO A 262 -29.08 2.91 -7.01
N THR A 263 -30.24 2.33 -6.78
CA THR A 263 -30.37 0.89 -6.52
C THR A 263 -30.15 0.07 -7.80
N PRO A 264 -29.86 -1.24 -7.74
CA PRO A 264 -29.74 -2.08 -8.92
C PRO A 264 -31.00 -2.08 -9.82
N ASP A 265 -32.21 -2.01 -9.23
CA ASP A 265 -33.47 -1.89 -9.98
C ASP A 265 -33.56 -0.55 -10.71
N ALA A 266 -33.10 0.55 -10.09
CA ALA A 266 -33.02 1.87 -10.74
C ALA A 266 -31.97 1.89 -11.87
N ILE A 267 -30.82 1.24 -11.68
CA ILE A 267 -29.80 1.10 -12.74
C ILE A 267 -30.40 0.39 -13.97
N MET A 268 -31.11 -0.72 -13.78
CA MET A 268 -31.76 -1.44 -14.89
C MET A 268 -32.81 -0.57 -15.60
N ALA A 269 -33.54 0.27 -14.88
CA ALA A 269 -34.51 1.20 -15.48
C ALA A 269 -33.84 2.36 -16.25
N MET A 270 -32.62 2.73 -15.91
CA MET A 270 -31.85 3.79 -16.61
C MET A 270 -31.14 3.29 -17.87
N LEU A 271 -30.95 1.97 -18.00
CA LEU A 271 -30.31 1.39 -19.17
C LEU A 271 -31.28 1.35 -20.35
N PRO A 272 -30.84 1.69 -21.58
CA PRO A 272 -31.70 1.59 -22.77
C PRO A 272 -32.16 0.14 -22.93
N THR A 273 -33.46 -0.03 -23.14
CA THR A 273 -34.02 -1.35 -23.47
C THR A 273 -33.39 -1.83 -24.79
N PRO A 274 -32.80 -3.04 -24.86
CA PRO A 274 -32.29 -3.55 -26.12
C PRO A 274 -33.42 -3.60 -27.15
N GLU A 275 -33.29 -2.89 -28.28
CA GLU A 275 -34.19 -3.11 -29.40
C GLU A 275 -34.07 -4.58 -29.83
N PRO A 276 -35.15 -5.32 -29.96
CA PRO A 276 -35.09 -6.69 -30.48
C PRO A 276 -34.56 -6.65 -31.91
N GLY A 277 -33.29 -6.98 -32.07
CA GLY A 277 -32.67 -7.15 -33.40
C GLY A 277 -33.50 -8.14 -34.23
N PRO A 278 -33.53 -8.02 -35.58
CA PRO A 278 -34.32 -8.89 -36.42
C PRO A 278 -33.90 -10.34 -36.24
N VAL A 279 -34.84 -11.11 -35.69
CA VAL A 279 -34.67 -12.56 -35.52
C VAL A 279 -34.70 -13.16 -36.92
N THR A 280 -33.56 -13.50 -37.51
CA THR A 280 -33.49 -14.36 -38.67
C THR A 280 -33.87 -15.75 -38.24
N ALA A 281 -35.14 -16.06 -38.35
CA ALA A 281 -35.69 -17.39 -38.12
C ALA A 281 -35.23 -18.30 -39.26
N SER A 282 -34.31 -19.21 -38.98
CA SER A 282 -34.09 -20.39 -39.82
C SER A 282 -35.18 -21.47 -39.46
N PRO A 283 -35.88 -21.96 -40.42
CA PRO A 283 -36.97 -22.92 -40.15
C PRO A 283 -36.38 -24.30 -39.83
N VAL A 284 -36.57 -24.76 -38.60
CA VAL A 284 -36.40 -26.17 -38.23
C VAL A 284 -37.77 -26.82 -38.26
N ALA A 285 -37.88 -27.87 -39.09
CA ALA A 285 -39.08 -28.65 -39.32
C ALA A 285 -39.60 -29.30 -38.03
N ALA A 286 -40.88 -29.10 -37.79
CA ALA A 286 -41.63 -29.73 -36.71
C ALA A 286 -42.03 -31.18 -37.06
N SER A 287 -41.76 -32.10 -36.16
CA SER A 287 -42.44 -33.41 -36.10
C SER A 287 -43.20 -33.52 -34.78
N PRO A 288 -44.46 -33.98 -34.81
CA PRO A 288 -45.33 -33.92 -33.64
C PRO A 288 -45.16 -35.15 -32.75
N VAL A 289 -45.02 -34.92 -31.46
CA VAL A 289 -45.19 -36.00 -30.45
C VAL A 289 -46.31 -35.58 -29.47
N ALA A 290 -47.18 -36.53 -29.24
CA ALA A 290 -48.45 -36.43 -28.54
C ALA A 290 -48.32 -36.13 -27.04
N SER A 291 -49.26 -35.33 -26.53
CA SER A 291 -49.53 -35.09 -25.11
C SER A 291 -50.29 -36.30 -24.47
N PRO A 292 -50.06 -36.57 -23.20
CA PRO A 292 -51.07 -37.14 -22.32
C PRO A 292 -51.54 -36.10 -21.27
N ALA A 293 -52.84 -36.19 -21.01
CA ALA A 293 -53.67 -35.34 -20.19
C ALA A 293 -53.46 -35.52 -18.66
N PRO A 294 -53.97 -34.60 -17.82
CA PRO A 294 -53.56 -34.48 -16.41
C PRO A 294 -54.40 -35.35 -15.47
N SER A 295 -53.73 -35.87 -14.45
CA SER A 295 -54.37 -36.55 -13.31
C SER A 295 -54.43 -35.62 -12.11
N SER A 296 -55.61 -35.48 -11.57
CA SER A 296 -56.02 -34.66 -10.41
C SER A 296 -55.62 -35.34 -9.09
N ALA A 297 -55.10 -34.57 -8.15
CA ALA A 297 -54.91 -34.99 -6.73
C ALA A 297 -55.51 -33.92 -5.78
N PRO A 298 -56.09 -34.34 -4.65
CA PRO A 298 -56.91 -33.53 -3.78
C PRO A 298 -56.10 -32.79 -2.68
N PRO A 299 -56.68 -31.77 -2.00
CA PRO A 299 -55.97 -30.92 -1.06
C PRO A 299 -55.84 -31.51 0.36
N PRO A 300 -54.80 -31.20 1.12
CA PRO A 300 -54.72 -31.60 2.52
C PRO A 300 -55.33 -30.55 3.46
N SER A 301 -56.06 -31.09 4.42
CA SER A 301 -56.80 -30.41 5.49
C SER A 301 -55.92 -29.73 6.53
N SER A 302 -56.41 -28.60 6.99
CA SER A 302 -55.95 -27.82 8.13
C SER A 302 -56.02 -28.58 9.46
N ARG A 303 -54.97 -28.59 10.25
CA ARG A 303 -55.05 -28.84 11.69
C ARG A 303 -54.37 -27.68 12.47
N ARG A 304 -55.22 -26.95 13.24
CA ARG A 304 -54.82 -26.03 14.29
C ARG A 304 -54.27 -26.82 15.47
N MET A 305 -53.23 -26.31 16.07
CA MET A 305 -52.74 -26.69 17.40
C MET A 305 -52.57 -25.51 18.34
N PRO A 306 -52.80 -25.63 19.64
CA PRO A 306 -52.98 -24.52 20.55
C PRO A 306 -51.70 -24.06 21.21
N ARG A 307 -51.76 -22.78 21.59
CA ARG A 307 -50.75 -22.11 22.43
C ARG A 307 -50.78 -22.68 23.84
N PHE A 308 -49.64 -23.06 24.38
CA PHE A 308 -49.43 -23.11 25.84
C PHE A 308 -48.14 -22.40 26.25
N ARG A 309 -48.28 -21.63 27.32
CA ARG A 309 -47.33 -20.81 28.05
C ARG A 309 -46.15 -21.62 28.57
N ARG A 310 -44.96 -20.99 28.60
CA ARG A 310 -44.03 -21.11 29.71
C ARG A 310 -43.25 -19.83 29.89
N VAL A 311 -43.66 -19.08 30.92
CA VAL A 311 -42.89 -18.10 31.65
C VAL A 311 -42.24 -18.82 32.81
N ALA A 312 -41.03 -18.41 33.18
CA ALA A 312 -40.24 -18.72 34.35
C ALA A 312 -39.02 -19.65 34.09
N ALA A 313 -37.87 -19.00 33.91
CA ALA A 313 -36.55 -19.39 34.40
C ALA A 313 -35.50 -18.34 34.01
N ALA A 314 -35.57 -17.16 34.63
CA ALA A 314 -34.54 -16.11 34.46
C ALA A 314 -34.25 -15.38 35.78
N ALA A 315 -34.01 -16.15 36.86
CA ALA A 315 -33.71 -15.55 38.15
C ALA A 315 -32.61 -16.26 38.99
N VAL A 316 -31.83 -17.16 38.40
CA VAL A 316 -30.78 -17.89 39.19
C VAL A 316 -29.35 -17.64 38.64
N ALA A 317 -29.20 -17.00 37.50
CA ALA A 317 -27.87 -16.75 36.92
C ALA A 317 -27.20 -15.42 37.35
N ALA A 318 -27.87 -14.56 38.10
CA ALA A 318 -27.32 -13.24 38.47
C ALA A 318 -26.60 -13.20 39.84
N VAL A 319 -26.65 -14.26 40.65
CA VAL A 319 -26.01 -14.28 41.98
C VAL A 319 -24.64 -14.96 41.97
N ALA A 320 -24.29 -15.72 40.94
CA ALA A 320 -23.01 -16.40 40.84
C ALA A 320 -21.87 -15.56 40.22
N LEU A 321 -22.17 -14.37 39.67
CA LEU A 321 -21.17 -13.49 39.04
C LEU A 321 -20.66 -12.37 39.99
N ILE A 322 -21.27 -12.19 41.15
CA ILE A 322 -20.84 -11.17 42.14
C ILE A 322 -19.88 -11.75 43.18
N ALA A 323 -19.87 -13.06 43.40
CA ALA A 323 -18.96 -13.73 44.34
C ALA A 323 -17.61 -14.15 43.73
N GLY A 324 -17.49 -14.19 42.37
CA GLY A 324 -16.24 -14.49 41.67
C GLY A 324 -15.32 -13.30 41.43
N GLY A 325 -15.88 -12.08 41.48
CA GLY A 325 -15.12 -10.84 41.19
C GLY A 325 -14.30 -10.29 42.35
N ALA A 326 -14.60 -10.70 43.55
CA ALA A 326 -13.89 -10.21 44.75
C ALA A 326 -12.61 -11.02 45.07
N TRP A 327 -12.52 -12.25 44.60
CA TRP A 327 -11.36 -13.12 44.90
C TRP A 327 -10.16 -12.88 43.97
N VAL A 328 -10.39 -12.29 42.81
CA VAL A 328 -9.30 -11.99 41.83
C VAL A 328 -8.63 -10.64 42.11
N MET A 329 -9.26 -9.77 42.89
CA MET A 329 -8.66 -8.46 43.21
C MET A 329 -7.72 -8.52 44.43
N GLU A 330 -7.81 -9.54 45.29
CA GLU A 330 -6.97 -9.66 46.52
C GLU A 330 -5.60 -10.33 46.22
N GLU A 331 -5.46 -11.03 45.04
CA GLU A 331 -4.21 -11.70 44.69
C GLU A 331 -3.29 -10.83 43.77
N VAL A 332 -3.77 -9.66 43.33
CA VAL A 332 -3.00 -8.72 42.51
C VAL A 332 -2.25 -7.67 43.34
N GLU A 333 -2.63 -7.43 44.58
CA GLU A 333 -1.94 -6.46 45.46
C GLU A 333 -0.63 -6.99 46.09
N ASP A 334 -0.40 -8.31 46.10
CA ASP A 334 0.79 -8.89 46.72
C ASP A 334 1.97 -9.17 45.74
N LEU A 335 1.80 -8.88 44.41
CA LEU A 335 2.86 -8.97 43.42
C LEU A 335 3.66 -7.67 43.24
N GLY A 336 3.34 -6.62 43.98
CA GLY A 336 3.96 -5.30 43.91
C GLY A 336 5.18 -5.05 44.81
N LYS A 337 5.62 -6.03 45.62
CA LYS A 337 6.79 -5.85 46.50
C LYS A 337 7.97 -6.73 46.06
N ARG A 338 8.70 -6.28 45.02
CA ARG A 338 10.06 -6.74 44.81
C ARG A 338 11.05 -5.81 45.52
N PRO A 339 12.11 -6.36 46.14
CA PRO A 339 13.07 -5.56 46.90
C PRO A 339 13.89 -4.66 45.97
N ALA A 340 14.18 -3.46 46.48
CA ALA A 340 15.06 -2.49 45.88
C ALA A 340 16.41 -3.13 45.51
N HIS A 341 16.76 -3.17 44.25
CA HIS A 341 18.12 -3.46 43.81
C HIS A 341 18.96 -2.19 43.90
N SER A 342 20.06 -2.41 44.59
CA SER A 342 21.21 -1.56 44.82
C SER A 342 21.53 -0.59 43.67
N ASP A 343 21.75 0.66 44.07
CA ASP A 343 22.33 1.76 43.35
C ASP A 343 23.61 1.30 42.60
N HIS A 344 23.50 1.24 41.27
CA HIS A 344 24.67 1.43 40.42
C HIS A 344 24.78 2.93 40.13
N PRO A 345 25.95 3.53 40.29
CA PRO A 345 26.14 4.94 40.03
C PRO A 345 25.86 5.24 38.53
N THR A 346 24.83 6.02 38.29
CA THR A 346 24.54 6.63 36.97
C THR A 346 25.75 7.47 36.58
N PRO A 347 26.33 7.30 35.38
CA PRO A 347 27.37 8.20 34.93
C PRO A 347 26.78 9.62 34.87
N ALA A 348 27.42 10.55 35.55
CA ALA A 348 27.13 11.96 35.48
C ALA A 348 27.32 12.44 34.02
N GLY A 349 26.19 12.72 33.33
CA GLY A 349 26.29 13.16 31.95
C GLY A 349 24.95 13.49 31.35
N SER A 350 24.67 14.70 31.19
CA SER A 350 23.75 15.54 30.45
C SER A 350 22.46 15.90 31.18
N THR A 351 22.40 17.16 31.55
CA THR A 351 21.21 17.92 31.98
C THR A 351 20.18 18.12 30.85
N TRP A 352 20.40 17.54 29.64
CA TRP A 352 19.51 17.64 28.52
C TRP A 352 18.23 16.82 28.77
N ARG A 353 17.08 17.39 28.38
CA ARG A 353 15.77 16.74 28.49
C ARG A 353 15.13 16.65 27.11
N PRO A 354 14.39 15.55 26.80
CA PRO A 354 13.51 15.49 25.65
C PRO A 354 12.60 16.70 25.56
N TRP A 355 12.34 17.17 24.35
CA TRP A 355 11.48 18.31 24.09
C TRP A 355 10.58 18.04 22.88
N GLU A 356 9.48 18.81 22.81
CA GLU A 356 8.52 18.78 21.72
C GLU A 356 8.06 20.20 21.42
N THR A 357 8.02 20.59 20.14
CA THR A 357 7.70 21.95 19.72
C THR A 357 6.97 21.95 18.38
N SER A 358 5.91 22.75 18.25
CA SER A 358 5.26 22.96 16.96
C SER A 358 6.07 23.90 16.06
N VAL A 359 6.37 23.43 14.84
CA VAL A 359 6.99 24.26 13.79
C VAL A 359 5.98 25.23 13.19
N LEU A 360 4.68 24.96 13.34
CA LEU A 360 3.59 25.74 12.76
C LEU A 360 3.29 26.99 13.58
N ALA A 361 2.91 28.07 12.90
CA ALA A 361 2.51 29.32 13.55
C ALA A 361 1.15 29.23 14.24
N ASP A 362 0.23 28.48 13.66
CA ASP A 362 -1.12 28.22 14.18
C ASP A 362 -1.40 26.73 14.24
N PRO A 363 -1.34 26.12 15.44
CA PRO A 363 -1.73 24.72 15.63
C PRO A 363 -3.24 24.50 15.49
N ALA A 364 -4.05 25.56 15.32
CA ALA A 364 -5.52 25.48 15.29
C ALA A 364 -6.11 25.31 13.88
N GLY A 365 -5.31 25.23 12.82
CA GLY A 365 -5.79 25.09 11.44
C GLY A 365 -6.53 23.77 11.17
N ASN A 366 -7.34 23.75 10.14
CA ASN A 366 -8.40 22.81 9.68
C ASN A 366 -8.16 21.30 9.70
N GLY A 367 -7.49 20.73 10.69
CA GLY A 367 -7.40 19.27 10.88
C GLY A 367 -6.55 18.51 9.84
N GLU A 368 -5.84 19.21 8.96
CA GLU A 368 -4.94 18.60 7.97
C GLU A 368 -3.63 18.14 8.63
N VAL A 369 -3.12 16.99 8.14
CA VAL A 369 -1.81 16.47 8.55
C VAL A 369 -0.71 17.39 8.04
N ARG A 370 0.15 17.86 8.94
CA ARG A 370 1.22 18.81 8.65
C ARG A 370 2.55 18.20 9.10
N ALA A 371 3.36 17.78 8.14
CA ALA A 371 4.66 17.19 8.42
C ALA A 371 5.76 18.26 8.43
N GLY A 372 6.71 18.16 9.36
CA GLY A 372 7.97 18.90 9.34
C GLY A 372 9.10 18.05 8.78
N PHE A 373 9.63 18.42 7.60
CA PHE A 373 10.84 17.81 7.04
C PHE A 373 12.04 18.57 7.50
N CYS A 374 12.92 17.93 8.26
CA CYS A 374 14.03 18.63 8.92
C CYS A 374 15.39 18.09 8.47
N THR A 375 16.40 18.95 8.54
CA THR A 375 17.83 18.62 8.46
C THR A 375 18.57 19.25 9.62
N TYR A 376 19.68 18.66 10.02
CA TYR A 376 20.51 19.16 11.11
C TYR A 376 21.82 19.74 10.57
N ALA A 377 22.19 20.92 11.04
CA ALA A 377 23.52 21.49 10.83
C ALA A 377 23.87 22.45 11.98
N ASP A 378 25.10 22.41 12.45
CA ASP A 378 25.69 23.35 13.39
C ASP A 378 24.82 23.65 14.64
N GLY A 379 24.30 22.61 15.29
CA GLY A 379 23.48 22.76 16.49
C GLY A 379 22.04 23.25 16.23
N ALA A 380 21.63 23.36 14.99
CA ALA A 380 20.30 23.80 14.60
C ALA A 380 19.57 22.76 13.73
N LEU A 381 18.24 22.72 13.85
CA LEU A 381 17.35 22.04 12.92
C LEU A 381 16.77 23.08 11.95
N TYR A 382 16.82 22.76 10.66
CA TYR A 382 16.16 23.51 9.61
C TYR A 382 15.02 22.68 9.07
N CYS A 383 13.79 23.15 9.27
CA CYS A 383 12.59 22.39 8.96
C CYS A 383 11.73 23.14 7.94
N ALA A 384 11.08 22.39 7.04
CA ALA A 384 10.06 22.90 6.12
C ALA A 384 8.79 22.06 6.24
N GLY A 385 7.67 22.66 5.86
CA GLY A 385 6.37 22.00 5.88
C GLY A 385 5.40 22.69 4.93
N ARG A 386 4.12 22.28 4.93
CA ARG A 386 3.12 22.81 4.00
C ARG A 386 3.01 24.35 4.02
N ASP A 387 2.91 24.94 5.20
CA ASP A 387 2.75 26.40 5.39
C ASP A 387 4.04 27.09 5.81
N VAL A 388 5.13 26.35 5.89
CA VAL A 388 6.45 26.83 6.33
C VAL A 388 7.46 26.54 5.25
N HIS A 389 7.93 27.60 4.58
CA HIS A 389 9.00 27.50 3.58
C HIS A 389 10.31 27.05 4.22
N ALA A 390 10.67 27.65 5.34
CA ALA A 390 11.77 27.22 6.20
C ALA A 390 11.60 27.75 7.62
N ALA A 391 12.09 27.00 8.59
CA ALA A 391 12.22 27.43 9.98
C ALA A 391 13.53 26.95 10.57
N ARG A 392 14.14 27.73 11.47
CA ARG A 392 15.27 27.32 12.28
C ARG A 392 14.85 27.09 13.71
N MET A 393 15.25 25.96 14.24
CA MET A 393 15.05 25.60 15.65
C MET A 393 16.40 25.31 16.29
N ASP A 394 16.56 25.69 17.54
CA ASP A 394 17.69 25.28 18.37
C ASP A 394 17.56 23.79 18.73
N ALA A 395 18.52 22.98 18.34
CA ALA A 395 18.43 21.52 18.48
C ALA A 395 18.54 21.03 19.94
N ALA A 396 19.06 21.87 20.84
CA ALA A 396 19.17 21.51 22.25
C ALA A 396 17.88 21.72 23.02
N SER A 397 17.14 22.78 22.70
CA SER A 397 15.94 23.24 23.45
C SER A 397 14.63 23.13 22.67
N GLY A 398 14.67 22.92 21.38
CA GLY A 398 13.48 22.95 20.51
C GLY A 398 12.92 24.35 20.26
N LYS A 399 13.58 25.41 20.72
CA LYS A 399 13.11 26.78 20.54
C LYS A 399 13.17 27.19 19.07
N VAL A 400 12.04 27.65 18.51
CA VAL A 400 12.03 28.26 17.17
C VAL A 400 12.72 29.60 17.22
N VAL A 401 13.79 29.75 16.41
CA VAL A 401 14.60 30.97 16.32
C VAL A 401 14.00 31.93 15.30
N TRP A 402 13.69 31.45 14.12
CA TRP A 402 12.99 32.17 13.08
C TRP A 402 12.14 31.21 12.23
N ARG A 403 11.15 31.78 11.52
CA ARG A 403 10.25 31.06 10.64
C ARG A 403 9.90 31.92 9.42
N ARG A 404 9.87 31.32 8.24
CA ARG A 404 9.41 31.89 6.98
C ARG A 404 8.15 31.17 6.51
N PRO A 405 7.06 31.90 6.25
CA PRO A 405 5.87 31.30 5.66
C PRO A 405 6.14 30.86 4.21
N ALA A 406 5.44 29.83 3.76
CA ALA A 406 5.43 29.46 2.35
C ALA A 406 4.66 30.52 1.55
N ALA A 407 5.25 31.04 0.48
CA ALA A 407 4.55 31.92 -0.44
C ALA A 407 3.43 31.11 -1.16
N ASN A 408 2.21 31.67 -1.22
CA ASN A 408 1.06 31.09 -1.92
C ASN A 408 0.45 29.79 -1.31
N SER A 409 0.34 29.71 0.02
CA SER A 409 -0.46 28.69 0.69
C SER A 409 -1.94 28.67 0.29
N ASP A 410 -2.43 29.75 -0.32
CA ASP A 410 -3.86 29.96 -0.69
C ASP A 410 -4.21 29.60 -2.15
N ARG A 411 -3.29 29.01 -2.93
CA ARG A 411 -3.64 28.58 -4.28
C ARG A 411 -4.43 27.26 -4.21
N PRO A 412 -5.70 27.24 -4.68
CA PRO A 412 -6.44 25.99 -4.84
C PRO A 412 -5.73 25.11 -5.88
N GLY A 413 -5.37 23.90 -5.50
CA GLY A 413 -4.70 22.90 -6.37
C GLY A 413 -3.35 22.40 -5.86
N VAL A 414 -2.71 23.06 -4.86
CA VAL A 414 -1.54 22.51 -4.16
C VAL A 414 -2.02 21.83 -2.88
N THR A 415 -2.77 20.75 -3.04
CA THR A 415 -3.22 19.91 -1.93
C THR A 415 -2.21 18.78 -1.77
N GLY A 416 -1.45 18.80 -0.69
CA GLY A 416 -0.58 17.67 -0.32
C GLY A 416 0.80 18.10 0.16
N VAL A 417 1.36 17.30 1.05
CA VAL A 417 2.72 17.42 1.57
C VAL A 417 3.76 17.00 0.51
N SER A 418 3.33 16.54 -0.67
CA SER A 418 4.15 15.92 -1.72
C SER A 418 5.23 16.84 -2.32
N GLY A 419 5.22 18.14 -2.02
CA GLY A 419 6.24 19.11 -2.46
C GLY A 419 7.26 19.51 -1.40
N ALA A 420 6.98 19.29 -0.12
CA ALA A 420 7.87 19.71 0.96
C ALA A 420 9.10 18.80 1.05
N ARG A 421 10.28 19.39 1.04
CA ARG A 421 11.55 18.71 1.28
C ARG A 421 12.27 19.39 2.44
N ALA A 422 13.09 18.63 3.16
CA ALA A 422 13.95 19.20 4.18
C ALA A 422 14.86 20.26 3.55
N PRO A 423 15.01 21.44 4.17
CA PRO A 423 16.02 22.40 3.75
C PRO A 423 17.42 21.80 3.85
N HIS A 424 18.34 22.22 3.00
CA HIS A 424 19.73 21.78 3.02
C HIS A 424 20.67 22.93 3.35
N VAL A 425 21.72 22.67 4.11
CA VAL A 425 22.80 23.65 4.32
C VAL A 425 23.87 23.44 3.26
N SER A 426 24.15 24.49 2.46
CA SER A 426 25.15 24.47 1.40
C SER A 426 25.79 25.85 1.26
N GLY A 427 27.12 25.90 1.21
CA GLY A 427 27.85 27.19 1.15
C GLY A 427 27.60 28.10 2.35
N GLY A 428 27.28 27.57 3.53
CA GLY A 428 26.96 28.34 4.72
C GLY A 428 25.55 28.97 4.70
N LEU A 429 24.71 28.69 3.72
CA LEU A 429 23.32 29.14 3.61
C LEU A 429 22.33 27.98 3.71
N VAL A 430 21.12 28.30 4.11
CA VAL A 430 20.00 27.33 4.20
C VAL A 430 19.21 27.38 2.90
N HIS A 431 19.27 26.31 2.13
CA HIS A 431 18.59 26.19 0.85
C HIS A 431 17.22 25.55 1.05
N ALA A 432 16.18 26.26 0.71
CA ALA A 432 14.79 25.79 0.77
C ALA A 432 14.18 25.82 -0.64
N LEU A 433 13.60 24.70 -1.03
CA LEU A 433 12.85 24.57 -2.28
C LEU A 433 11.38 24.92 -2.02
N SER A 434 10.78 25.73 -2.88
CA SER A 434 9.35 26.03 -2.79
C SER A 434 8.49 24.78 -2.96
N PRO A 435 7.29 24.69 -2.33
CA PRO A 435 6.41 23.51 -2.43
C PRO A 435 6.02 23.15 -3.88
N ASP A 436 5.92 24.15 -4.76
CA ASP A 436 5.66 23.97 -6.20
C ASP A 436 6.93 23.64 -7.01
N LYS A 437 8.08 23.46 -6.35
CA LYS A 437 9.39 23.10 -6.93
C LYS A 437 9.93 24.10 -7.97
N ARG A 438 9.46 25.34 -7.98
CA ARG A 438 9.82 26.35 -8.99
C ARG A 438 10.91 27.30 -8.53
N GLU A 439 11.04 27.52 -7.23
CA GLU A 439 12.01 28.46 -6.67
C GLU A 439 12.91 27.79 -5.64
N LEU A 440 14.21 28.00 -5.75
CA LEU A 440 15.20 27.67 -4.74
C LEU A 440 15.65 28.97 -4.06
N SER A 441 15.42 29.07 -2.76
CA SER A 441 15.84 30.22 -1.93
C SER A 441 17.00 29.79 -1.05
N ALA A 442 18.05 30.60 -1.01
CA ALA A 442 19.15 30.44 -0.06
C ALA A 442 19.06 31.52 1.03
N LEU A 443 18.84 31.09 2.26
CA LEU A 443 18.53 31.93 3.41
C LEU A 443 19.75 32.04 4.33
N ASP A 444 19.90 33.19 4.95
CA ASP A 444 20.85 33.38 6.02
C ASP A 444 20.48 32.53 7.24
N PRO A 445 21.38 31.68 7.75
CA PRO A 445 21.03 30.75 8.84
C PRO A 445 20.71 31.48 10.16
N ALA A 446 21.22 32.71 10.39
CA ALA A 446 20.96 33.45 11.62
C ALA A 446 19.60 34.16 11.61
N THR A 447 19.22 34.75 10.47
CA THR A 447 18.06 35.65 10.34
C THR A 447 16.90 35.05 9.54
N GLY A 448 17.17 34.02 8.71
CA GLY A 448 16.22 33.50 7.76
C GLY A 448 15.97 34.38 6.53
N GLU A 449 16.67 35.52 6.39
CA GLU A 449 16.51 36.42 5.24
C GLU A 449 17.11 35.80 3.97
N PRO A 450 16.46 35.93 2.80
CA PRO A 450 17.02 35.43 1.56
C PRO A 450 18.27 36.23 1.14
N ARG A 451 19.34 35.51 0.88
CA ARG A 451 20.57 36.04 0.31
C ARG A 451 20.52 36.01 -1.21
N TRP A 452 19.90 34.97 -1.76
CA TRP A 452 19.61 34.85 -3.19
C TRP A 452 18.43 33.92 -3.43
N THR A 453 17.78 34.07 -4.57
CA THR A 453 16.75 33.17 -5.08
C THR A 453 17.06 32.79 -6.52
N ARG A 454 16.59 31.63 -6.96
CA ARG A 454 16.74 31.09 -8.31
C ARG A 454 15.49 30.44 -8.79
N ASP A 455 15.03 30.74 -10.00
CA ASP A 455 14.02 29.97 -10.71
C ASP A 455 14.62 28.62 -11.11
N VAL A 456 14.00 27.54 -10.62
CA VAL A 456 14.39 26.15 -10.89
C VAL A 456 13.26 25.36 -11.56
N SER A 457 12.26 26.04 -12.12
CA SER A 457 11.10 25.44 -12.79
C SER A 457 11.50 24.52 -13.95
N ALA A 458 12.59 24.86 -14.68
CA ALA A 458 13.12 24.05 -15.78
C ALA A 458 13.73 22.71 -15.34
N TYR A 459 13.95 22.51 -14.05
CA TYR A 459 14.60 21.32 -13.49
C TYR A 459 13.64 20.35 -12.82
N ASP A 460 12.34 20.64 -12.78
CA ASP A 460 11.28 19.75 -12.24
C ASP A 460 11.63 19.19 -10.84
N GLY A 461 12.15 20.05 -9.97
CA GLY A 461 12.54 19.68 -8.61
C GLY A 461 13.79 18.79 -8.51
N ARG A 462 14.50 18.55 -9.62
CA ARG A 462 15.79 17.82 -9.62
C ARG A 462 16.92 18.75 -9.18
N VAL A 463 16.87 19.13 -7.91
CA VAL A 463 17.84 19.97 -7.20
C VAL A 463 18.55 19.11 -6.17
N TYR A 464 19.86 19.04 -6.24
CA TYR A 464 20.71 18.20 -5.39
C TYR A 464 21.81 19.00 -4.75
N HIS A 465 22.19 18.66 -3.51
CA HIS A 465 23.22 19.37 -2.75
C HIS A 465 24.41 18.46 -2.46
N ALA A 466 25.60 18.90 -2.83
CA ALA A 466 26.88 18.20 -2.66
C ALA A 466 27.89 19.13 -2.02
N GLY A 467 27.93 19.19 -0.69
CA GLY A 467 28.73 20.17 0.04
C GLY A 467 28.33 21.58 -0.35
N ASP A 468 29.28 22.36 -0.89
CA ASP A 468 29.06 23.76 -1.32
C ASP A 468 28.55 23.88 -2.78
N THR A 469 28.23 22.77 -3.42
CA THR A 469 27.76 22.76 -4.81
C THR A 469 26.31 22.30 -4.89
N VAL A 470 25.49 23.05 -5.62
CA VAL A 470 24.11 22.66 -5.96
C VAL A 470 24.08 22.20 -7.41
N LEU A 471 23.60 20.99 -7.63
CA LEU A 471 23.45 20.40 -8.97
C LEU A 471 21.99 20.48 -9.40
N LEU A 472 21.74 21.08 -10.55
CA LEU A 472 20.43 21.26 -11.17
C LEU A 472 20.38 20.42 -12.45
N VAL A 473 19.54 19.40 -12.50
CA VAL A 473 19.47 18.44 -13.64
C VAL A 473 18.27 18.76 -14.50
N ALA A 474 18.53 19.25 -15.72
CA ALA A 474 17.48 19.61 -16.67
C ALA A 474 16.86 18.37 -17.37
N GLY A 475 15.70 18.56 -18.00
CA GLY A 475 14.98 17.52 -18.72
C GLY A 475 15.73 16.92 -19.89
N ASP A 476 16.69 17.63 -20.48
CA ASP A 476 17.58 17.18 -21.57
C ASP A 476 18.84 16.46 -21.07
N GLY A 477 19.03 16.36 -19.72
CA GLY A 477 20.20 15.75 -19.10
C GLY A 477 21.38 16.70 -18.87
N VAL A 478 21.26 17.97 -19.25
CA VAL A 478 22.28 19.00 -18.93
C VAL A 478 22.22 19.27 -17.43
N ILE A 479 23.38 19.26 -16.79
CA ILE A 479 23.55 19.58 -15.38
C ILE A 479 24.16 20.96 -15.27
N THR A 480 23.54 21.82 -14.49
CA THR A 480 24.09 23.11 -14.10
C THR A 480 24.51 23.03 -12.65
N ALA A 481 25.78 23.18 -12.37
CA ALA A 481 26.31 23.27 -11.01
C ALA A 481 26.51 24.72 -10.61
N VAL A 482 25.99 25.08 -9.47
CA VAL A 482 26.13 26.42 -8.92
C VAL A 482 26.77 26.38 -7.54
N ASP A 483 27.47 27.43 -7.20
CA ASP A 483 28.03 27.68 -5.87
C ASP A 483 26.89 27.98 -4.89
N GLY A 484 26.82 27.23 -3.79
CA GLY A 484 25.74 27.31 -2.81
C GLY A 484 25.69 28.66 -2.08
N ALA A 485 26.82 29.30 -1.85
CA ALA A 485 26.88 30.61 -1.19
C ALA A 485 26.50 31.77 -2.11
N THR A 486 26.92 31.73 -3.36
CA THR A 486 26.89 32.88 -4.27
C THR A 486 25.98 32.76 -5.45
N ASN A 487 25.36 31.58 -5.67
CA ASN A 487 24.53 31.24 -6.85
C ASN A 487 25.27 31.37 -8.19
N ARG A 488 26.60 31.50 -8.19
CA ARG A 488 27.39 31.57 -9.43
C ARG A 488 27.52 30.19 -10.05
N GLU A 489 27.38 30.12 -11.37
CA GLU A 489 27.61 28.89 -12.12
C GLU A 489 29.09 28.50 -12.00
N ARG A 490 29.34 27.24 -11.59
CA ARG A 490 30.67 26.61 -11.53
C ARG A 490 30.97 25.88 -12.83
N TRP A 491 30.01 25.13 -13.32
CA TRP A 491 30.08 24.41 -14.59
C TRP A 491 28.70 24.07 -15.13
N ARG A 492 28.62 23.81 -16.43
CA ARG A 492 27.38 23.39 -17.12
C ARG A 492 27.69 22.49 -18.28
N HIS A 493 27.31 21.22 -18.20
CA HIS A 493 27.40 20.26 -19.29
C HIS A 493 26.58 19.00 -18.95
N ALA A 494 26.34 18.15 -19.97
CA ALA A 494 25.77 16.82 -19.77
C ALA A 494 26.89 15.84 -19.40
N LEU A 495 26.56 14.84 -18.58
CA LEU A 495 27.49 13.75 -18.33
C LEU A 495 27.68 12.91 -19.59
N PRO A 496 28.87 12.27 -19.74
CA PRO A 496 29.14 11.40 -20.89
C PRO A 496 28.09 10.31 -21.04
N GLY A 497 27.59 10.10 -22.26
CA GLY A 497 26.51 9.16 -22.57
C GLY A 497 25.12 9.78 -22.59
N GLY A 498 24.98 11.11 -22.35
CA GLY A 498 23.69 11.80 -22.41
C GLY A 498 22.68 11.35 -21.37
N ILE A 499 23.16 10.83 -20.24
CA ILE A 499 22.30 10.29 -19.18
C ILE A 499 21.60 11.39 -18.38
N LYS A 500 20.41 11.09 -17.84
CA LYS A 500 19.64 11.93 -16.93
C LYS A 500 19.72 11.35 -15.52
N PRO A 501 20.81 11.59 -14.78
CA PRO A 501 21.03 10.87 -13.54
C PRO A 501 20.11 11.36 -12.42
N VAL A 502 19.72 10.43 -11.55
CA VAL A 502 19.29 10.69 -10.19
C VAL A 502 20.54 10.63 -9.32
N PHE A 503 20.83 11.70 -8.60
CA PHE A 503 22.00 11.77 -7.74
C PHE A 503 21.69 11.32 -6.32
N SER A 504 22.61 10.55 -5.76
CA SER A 504 22.71 10.23 -4.33
C SER A 504 24.09 10.64 -3.83
N PHE A 505 24.16 11.13 -2.58
CA PHE A 505 25.39 11.65 -2.01
C PHE A 505 25.76 10.84 -0.79
N TYR A 506 27.00 10.32 -0.78
CA TYR A 506 27.54 9.53 0.30
C TYR A 506 28.94 10.05 0.62
N GLY A 507 29.05 10.83 1.71
CA GLY A 507 30.28 11.56 2.03
C GLY A 507 30.58 12.64 1.00
N ARG A 508 31.72 12.53 0.32
CA ARG A 508 32.15 13.48 -0.72
C ARG A 508 31.76 13.07 -2.14
N ASP A 509 31.25 11.85 -2.30
CA ASP A 509 30.99 11.27 -3.61
C ASP A 509 29.55 11.56 -4.06
N ALA A 510 29.42 12.07 -5.28
CA ALA A 510 28.16 12.20 -5.98
C ALA A 510 28.01 11.00 -6.92
N ILE A 511 27.01 10.16 -6.68
CA ILE A 511 26.73 8.97 -7.49
C ILE A 511 25.49 9.24 -8.32
N GLY A 512 25.65 9.35 -9.62
CA GLY A 512 24.58 9.47 -10.59
C GLY A 512 24.17 8.10 -11.11
N VAL A 513 22.88 7.81 -11.06
CA VAL A 513 22.28 6.55 -11.56
C VAL A 513 21.22 6.90 -12.59
N ALA A 514 21.27 6.25 -13.75
CA ALA A 514 20.28 6.40 -14.80
C ALA A 514 19.96 5.05 -15.45
N LEU A 515 18.68 4.70 -15.49
CA LEU A 515 18.22 3.54 -16.26
C LEU A 515 18.35 3.86 -17.77
N ALA A 516 18.94 2.94 -18.52
CA ALA A 516 19.06 3.07 -19.96
C ALA A 516 17.68 2.98 -20.65
N PRO A 517 17.51 3.52 -21.87
CA PRO A 517 16.23 3.49 -22.58
C PRO A 517 15.70 2.08 -22.87
N ASP A 518 16.58 1.07 -22.88
CA ASP A 518 16.23 -0.33 -23.07
C ASP A 518 15.54 -0.97 -21.83
N GLY A 519 15.56 -0.26 -20.69
CA GLY A 519 14.99 -0.74 -19.42
C GLY A 519 15.73 -1.93 -18.80
N ARG A 520 16.86 -2.35 -19.38
CA ARG A 520 17.60 -3.56 -19.00
C ARG A 520 18.95 -3.28 -18.34
N HIS A 521 19.50 -2.11 -18.62
CA HIS A 521 20.82 -1.72 -18.11
C HIS A 521 20.72 -0.44 -17.31
N THR A 522 21.53 -0.31 -16.29
CA THR A 522 21.68 0.90 -15.49
C THR A 522 23.08 1.46 -15.65
N GLN A 523 23.17 2.74 -16.00
CA GLN A 523 24.42 3.48 -16.01
C GLN A 523 24.66 4.12 -14.67
N VAL A 524 25.82 3.87 -14.09
CA VAL A 524 26.24 4.40 -12.79
C VAL A 524 27.52 5.19 -12.99
N VAL A 525 27.57 6.40 -12.44
CA VAL A 525 28.71 7.29 -12.59
C VAL A 525 29.05 7.95 -11.27
N GLY A 526 30.30 7.87 -10.85
CA GLY A 526 30.84 8.71 -9.78
C GLY A 526 31.28 10.06 -10.36
N VAL A 527 30.84 11.17 -9.76
CA VAL A 527 31.11 12.52 -10.26
C VAL A 527 31.78 13.36 -9.20
N ASP A 528 32.80 14.13 -9.57
CA ASP A 528 33.27 15.25 -8.75
C ASP A 528 32.25 16.39 -8.87
N PRO A 529 31.47 16.70 -7.83
CA PRO A 529 30.43 17.72 -7.94
C PRO A 529 30.98 19.13 -8.14
N ALA A 530 32.22 19.40 -7.71
CA ALA A 530 32.83 20.72 -7.83
C ALA A 530 33.31 21.01 -9.25
N ARG A 531 33.71 19.96 -10.00
CA ARG A 531 34.28 20.09 -11.36
C ARG A 531 33.38 19.52 -12.45
N GLY A 532 32.38 18.71 -12.10
CA GLY A 532 31.53 18.00 -13.06
C GLY A 532 32.21 16.86 -13.81
N THR A 533 33.42 16.47 -13.40
CA THR A 533 34.17 15.41 -14.06
C THR A 533 33.73 14.03 -13.58
N ALA A 534 33.52 13.11 -14.50
CA ALA A 534 33.30 11.71 -14.14
C ALA A 534 34.59 11.10 -13.60
N LEU A 535 34.56 10.60 -12.37
CA LEU A 535 35.65 9.92 -11.69
C LEU A 535 35.76 8.48 -12.17
N TRP A 536 34.63 7.83 -12.35
CA TRP A 536 34.50 6.46 -12.85
C TRP A 536 33.12 6.26 -13.46
N ARG A 537 32.98 5.22 -14.28
CA ARG A 537 31.71 4.83 -14.92
C ARG A 537 31.58 3.32 -14.91
N TRP A 538 30.34 2.87 -14.79
CA TRP A 538 30.01 1.46 -14.85
C TRP A 538 28.61 1.29 -15.45
N THR A 539 28.45 0.27 -16.29
CA THR A 539 27.15 -0.14 -16.82
C THR A 539 26.86 -1.53 -16.25
N ALA A 540 25.74 -1.65 -15.57
CA ALA A 540 25.29 -2.87 -14.93
C ALA A 540 24.02 -3.38 -15.60
N ASP A 541 23.82 -4.68 -15.56
CA ASP A 541 22.54 -5.30 -15.90
C ASP A 541 21.49 -5.02 -14.81
N GLY A 542 20.22 -4.86 -15.22
CA GLY A 542 19.10 -4.66 -14.33
C GLY A 542 18.77 -3.21 -14.02
N ALA A 543 17.65 -3.01 -13.33
CA ALA A 543 17.20 -1.70 -12.84
C ALA A 543 17.77 -1.47 -11.43
N LEU A 544 18.80 -0.64 -11.33
CA LEU A 544 19.54 -0.40 -10.09
C LEU A 544 19.24 0.99 -9.53
N THR A 545 19.21 1.09 -8.19
CA THR A 545 19.10 2.35 -7.44
C THR A 545 20.20 2.41 -6.38
N ALA A 546 20.93 3.52 -6.28
CA ALA A 546 21.95 3.70 -5.26
C ALA A 546 21.34 3.82 -3.86
N VAL A 547 21.87 3.03 -2.89
CA VAL A 547 21.34 2.95 -1.53
C VAL A 547 22.39 3.20 -0.46
N GLY A 548 23.65 3.40 -0.84
CA GLY A 548 24.72 3.75 0.09
C GLY A 548 26.10 3.64 -0.50
N ALA A 549 27.08 4.10 0.27
CA ALA A 549 28.50 3.83 0.04
C ALA A 549 29.07 3.05 1.21
N GLY A 550 30.00 2.18 0.90
CA GLY A 550 30.66 1.33 1.84
C GLY A 550 32.13 1.62 2.01
N PRO A 551 32.86 0.76 2.72
CA PRO A 551 34.30 0.88 2.87
C PRO A 551 35.02 0.90 1.52
N ASN A 552 36.18 1.59 1.47
CA ASN A 552 37.04 1.66 0.29
C ASN A 552 36.36 2.22 -0.99
N GLY A 553 35.38 3.11 -0.84
CA GLY A 553 34.66 3.73 -1.96
C GLY A 553 33.73 2.75 -2.70
N SER A 554 33.36 1.64 -2.10
CA SER A 554 32.35 0.75 -2.65
C SER A 554 30.98 1.45 -2.70
N VAL A 555 30.18 1.17 -3.73
CA VAL A 555 28.83 1.66 -3.90
C VAL A 555 27.87 0.49 -3.77
N TYR A 556 26.79 0.71 -3.01
CA TYR A 556 25.72 -0.27 -2.87
C TYR A 556 24.49 0.19 -3.64
N LEU A 557 23.88 -0.75 -4.34
CA LEU A 557 22.67 -0.53 -5.11
C LEU A 557 21.66 -1.64 -4.80
N SER A 558 20.38 -1.30 -4.81
CA SER A 558 19.30 -2.27 -4.85
C SER A 558 18.92 -2.56 -6.29
N GLU A 559 18.67 -3.81 -6.61
CA GLU A 559 18.16 -4.24 -7.92
C GLU A 559 16.67 -4.51 -7.83
N ALA A 560 15.89 -3.90 -8.71
CA ALA A 560 14.45 -4.14 -8.82
C ALA A 560 14.14 -5.15 -9.93
N ASN A 561 13.23 -6.09 -9.66
CA ASN A 561 12.68 -6.99 -10.67
C ASN A 561 11.57 -6.28 -11.49
N ALA A 562 10.98 -6.98 -12.46
CA ALA A 562 9.92 -6.46 -13.33
C ALA A 562 8.62 -6.08 -12.56
N ARG A 563 8.50 -6.43 -11.27
CA ARG A 563 7.41 -6.04 -10.37
C ARG A 563 7.83 -4.91 -9.42
N THR A 564 8.95 -4.24 -9.69
CA THR A 564 9.54 -3.17 -8.85
C THR A 564 9.95 -3.61 -7.44
N GLN A 565 10.01 -4.92 -7.17
CA GLN A 565 10.46 -5.46 -5.90
C GLN A 565 11.98 -5.59 -5.86
N VAL A 566 12.59 -5.28 -4.73
CA VAL A 566 14.03 -5.48 -4.54
C VAL A 566 14.33 -6.99 -4.53
N SER A 567 15.04 -7.45 -5.55
CA SER A 567 15.39 -8.86 -5.75
C SER A 567 16.84 -9.19 -5.40
N ALA A 568 17.71 -8.17 -5.40
CA ALA A 568 19.12 -8.35 -5.04
C ALA A 568 19.72 -7.04 -4.49
N VAL A 569 20.83 -7.19 -3.77
CA VAL A 569 21.75 -6.12 -3.42
C VAL A 569 23.00 -6.26 -4.29
N VAL A 570 23.43 -5.17 -4.90
CA VAL A 570 24.62 -5.13 -5.75
C VAL A 570 25.67 -4.25 -5.10
N ARG A 571 26.85 -4.80 -4.86
CA ARG A 571 28.04 -4.06 -4.43
C ARG A 571 28.97 -3.87 -5.60
N TYR A 572 29.37 -2.64 -5.86
CA TYR A 572 30.37 -2.30 -6.85
C TYR A 572 31.57 -1.59 -6.24
N ALA A 573 32.78 -2.05 -6.54
CA ALA A 573 34.03 -1.45 -6.09
C ALA A 573 34.75 -0.78 -7.27
N PRO A 574 34.60 0.55 -7.46
CA PRO A 574 35.13 1.26 -8.64
C PRO A 574 36.64 1.14 -8.79
N GLY A 575 37.40 1.13 -7.68
CA GLY A 575 38.87 1.08 -7.70
C GLY A 575 39.46 -0.20 -8.34
N ILE A 576 38.71 -1.29 -8.34
CA ILE A 576 39.12 -2.58 -8.90
C ILE A 576 38.13 -3.11 -9.97
N GLY A 577 37.07 -2.36 -10.27
CA GLY A 577 36.05 -2.75 -11.26
C GLY A 577 35.27 -4.02 -10.90
N ARG A 578 35.15 -4.36 -9.60
CA ARG A 578 34.52 -5.61 -9.17
C ARG A 578 33.07 -5.40 -8.78
N GLU A 579 32.20 -6.14 -9.44
CA GLU A 579 30.77 -6.28 -9.07
C GLU A 579 30.56 -7.55 -8.24
N ARG A 580 29.65 -7.45 -7.29
CA ARG A 580 29.10 -8.57 -6.54
C ARG A 580 27.61 -8.41 -6.36
N ARG A 581 26.86 -9.40 -6.79
CA ARG A 581 25.40 -9.45 -6.69
C ARG A 581 24.99 -10.48 -5.66
N ILE A 582 24.12 -10.06 -4.72
CA ILE A 582 23.65 -10.86 -3.60
C ILE A 582 22.14 -10.95 -3.74
N PRO A 583 21.60 -12.08 -4.23
CA PRO A 583 20.18 -12.25 -4.38
C PRO A 583 19.49 -12.34 -3.03
N LEU A 584 18.32 -11.76 -2.91
CA LEU A 584 17.43 -11.96 -1.75
C LEU A 584 16.69 -13.29 -1.90
N PRO A 585 16.52 -14.07 -0.80
CA PRO A 585 15.75 -15.32 -0.85
C PRO A 585 14.34 -15.16 -1.38
N THR A 586 13.72 -14.01 -1.08
CA THR A 586 12.42 -13.60 -1.59
C THR A 586 12.51 -12.12 -1.98
N PRO A 587 12.02 -11.72 -3.17
CA PRO A 587 11.94 -10.32 -3.54
C PRO A 587 11.05 -9.54 -2.57
N LEU A 588 11.48 -8.34 -2.14
CA LEU A 588 10.83 -7.51 -1.14
C LEU A 588 10.24 -6.26 -1.80
N ASP A 589 9.01 -5.93 -1.42
CA ASP A 589 8.37 -4.66 -1.77
C ASP A 589 8.91 -3.58 -0.81
N ALA A 590 10.06 -3.00 -1.17
CA ALA A 590 10.82 -2.14 -0.27
C ALA A 590 10.29 -0.71 -0.25
N SER A 591 10.00 -0.20 0.95
CA SER A 591 9.72 1.23 1.19
C SER A 591 11.01 2.03 1.41
N SER A 592 12.07 1.40 1.92
CA SER A 592 13.38 2.02 2.12
C SER A 592 14.50 0.99 2.06
N VAL A 593 15.60 1.39 1.43
CA VAL A 593 16.85 0.61 1.43
C VAL A 593 18.00 1.54 1.79
N VAL A 594 18.83 1.15 2.74
CA VAL A 594 19.99 1.93 3.17
C VAL A 594 21.17 1.02 3.45
N ALA A 595 22.37 1.46 3.07
CA ALA A 595 23.61 0.78 3.39
C ALA A 595 24.38 1.52 4.50
N LYS A 596 25.02 0.75 5.40
CA LYS A 596 25.93 1.24 6.40
C LYS A 596 27.04 0.23 6.67
N GLY A 597 28.29 0.62 6.44
CA GLY A 597 29.40 -0.33 6.47
C GLY A 597 29.27 -1.40 5.38
N ASP A 598 29.37 -2.66 5.74
CA ASP A 598 29.15 -3.80 4.84
C ASP A 598 27.73 -4.39 4.93
N LEU A 599 26.80 -3.71 5.62
CA LEU A 599 25.42 -4.15 5.76
C LEU A 599 24.47 -3.28 4.93
N VAL A 600 23.51 -3.92 4.30
CA VAL A 600 22.39 -3.27 3.63
C VAL A 600 21.10 -3.67 4.32
N TYR A 601 20.31 -2.68 4.68
CA TYR A 601 19.02 -2.87 5.37
C TYR A 601 17.89 -2.55 4.41
N VAL A 602 16.95 -3.47 4.30
CA VAL A 602 15.75 -3.36 3.46
C VAL A 602 14.53 -3.33 4.37
N LEU A 603 13.84 -2.21 4.42
CA LEU A 603 12.54 -2.09 5.07
C LEU A 603 11.47 -2.27 4.00
N SER A 604 10.66 -3.29 4.14
CA SER A 604 9.56 -3.56 3.22
C SER A 604 8.29 -2.82 3.63
N SER A 605 7.42 -2.57 2.66
CA SER A 605 6.16 -1.84 2.85
C SER A 605 5.19 -2.53 3.80
N ASP A 606 5.37 -3.85 4.03
CA ASP A 606 4.63 -4.66 5.00
C ASP A 606 5.21 -4.60 6.42
N GLY A 607 6.32 -3.88 6.63
CA GLY A 607 6.97 -3.71 7.93
C GLY A 607 8.07 -4.72 8.22
N GLY A 608 8.38 -5.62 7.31
CA GLY A 608 9.53 -6.50 7.42
C GLY A 608 10.84 -5.72 7.29
N LEU A 609 11.75 -5.82 8.25
CA LEU A 609 13.09 -5.24 8.19
C LEU A 609 14.12 -6.38 8.05
N THR A 610 14.88 -6.34 6.96
CA THR A 610 15.86 -7.37 6.62
C THR A 610 17.26 -6.76 6.55
N ALA A 611 18.25 -7.40 7.17
CA ALA A 611 19.66 -7.06 7.00
C ALA A 611 20.33 -8.05 6.06
N VAL A 612 21.13 -7.53 5.14
CA VAL A 612 21.90 -8.28 4.16
C VAL A 612 23.38 -7.99 4.38
N ASP A 613 24.16 -9.02 4.65
CA ASP A 613 25.62 -8.93 4.71
C ASP A 613 26.21 -8.95 3.30
N THR A 614 27.05 -7.97 3.02
CA THR A 614 27.71 -7.78 1.73
C THR A 614 29.23 -7.84 1.84
N ALA A 615 29.77 -8.18 3.02
CA ALA A 615 31.21 -8.19 3.28
C ALA A 615 31.97 -9.09 2.31
N ASP A 616 33.16 -8.68 1.92
CA ASP A 616 34.14 -9.56 1.26
C ASP A 616 34.73 -10.48 2.31
N THR A 617 34.17 -11.65 2.49
CA THR A 617 34.53 -12.57 3.56
C THR A 617 35.62 -13.57 3.17
N PRO A 618 36.31 -14.16 4.17
CA PRO A 618 37.27 -15.26 3.95
C PRO A 618 36.62 -16.48 3.27
N PRO A 619 37.39 -17.38 2.66
CA PRO A 619 36.85 -18.58 2.01
C PRO A 619 35.97 -19.39 2.98
N GLY A 620 34.70 -19.60 2.60
CA GLY A 620 33.72 -20.39 3.36
C GLY A 620 32.53 -19.66 3.94
N HIS A 621 32.48 -18.32 3.88
CA HIS A 621 31.31 -17.54 4.26
C HIS A 621 30.46 -17.19 3.03
N THR A 622 29.18 -17.41 3.09
CA THR A 622 28.25 -17.04 2.01
C THR A 622 27.53 -15.76 2.43
N PRO A 623 27.74 -14.61 1.73
CA PRO A 623 26.97 -13.41 2.02
C PRO A 623 25.50 -13.63 1.71
N GLY A 624 24.67 -12.96 2.44
CA GLY A 624 23.22 -13.10 2.28
C GLY A 624 22.46 -12.45 3.41
N GLN A 625 21.22 -12.87 3.56
CA GLN A 625 20.37 -12.41 4.65
C GLN A 625 20.97 -12.79 6.00
N LEU A 626 21.26 -11.78 6.83
CA LEU A 626 21.80 -11.94 8.17
C LEU A 626 20.70 -12.18 9.19
N TRP A 627 19.68 -11.35 9.18
CA TRP A 627 18.49 -11.46 10.00
C TRP A 627 17.28 -10.80 9.32
N ARG A 628 16.08 -11.16 9.78
CA ARG A 628 14.83 -10.51 9.45
C ARG A 628 14.00 -10.34 10.73
N MET A 629 13.33 -9.20 10.87
CA MET A 629 12.37 -8.93 11.93
C MET A 629 11.11 -8.29 11.36
N GLU A 630 9.99 -8.47 12.03
CA GLU A 630 8.76 -7.75 11.76
C GLU A 630 8.63 -6.57 12.73
N THR A 631 8.47 -5.37 12.17
CA THR A 631 8.43 -4.13 12.99
C THR A 631 7.02 -3.78 13.47
N SER A 632 6.00 -4.47 13.01
CA SER A 632 4.57 -4.14 13.23
C SER A 632 4.21 -2.72 12.76
N VAL A 633 4.98 -2.17 11.81
CA VAL A 633 4.78 -0.83 11.23
C VAL A 633 4.74 -0.98 9.73
N ALA A 634 3.58 -0.88 9.16
CA ALA A 634 3.45 -0.66 7.73
C ALA A 634 3.44 0.84 7.43
N ASN A 635 3.95 1.21 6.28
CA ASN A 635 4.16 2.61 5.88
C ASN A 635 5.06 3.36 6.88
N ALA A 636 6.35 3.16 6.73
CA ALA A 636 7.39 3.80 7.50
C ALA A 636 8.16 4.82 6.66
N SER A 637 8.82 5.76 7.33
CA SER A 637 9.75 6.69 6.69
C SER A 637 10.99 5.95 6.17
N ALA A 638 11.85 6.66 5.46
CA ALA A 638 13.18 6.15 5.15
C ALA A 638 13.94 5.76 6.45
N LEU A 639 14.69 4.66 6.35
CA LEU A 639 15.60 4.19 7.40
C LEU A 639 16.80 5.15 7.55
N VAL A 640 17.15 5.45 8.79
CA VAL A 640 18.31 6.28 9.11
C VAL A 640 19.21 5.53 10.09
N PRO A 641 20.41 5.11 9.70
CA PRO A 641 21.39 4.54 10.61
C PRO A 641 22.03 5.64 11.47
N ASP A 642 22.44 5.30 12.71
CA ASP A 642 23.31 6.19 13.48
C ASP A 642 24.74 6.24 12.90
N GLU A 643 25.53 7.17 13.43
CA GLU A 643 26.92 7.38 12.93
C GLU A 643 27.76 6.11 13.05
N ASP A 644 27.58 5.35 14.13
CA ASP A 644 28.32 4.11 14.42
C ASP A 644 27.76 2.90 13.66
N GLY A 645 26.58 2.99 13.03
CA GLY A 645 25.90 1.88 12.37
C GLY A 645 25.38 0.80 13.33
N ARG A 646 25.20 1.15 14.62
CA ARG A 646 24.69 0.22 15.63
C ARG A 646 23.18 0.20 15.75
N ARG A 647 22.53 1.28 15.36
CA ARG A 647 21.08 1.45 15.44
C ARG A 647 20.51 1.97 14.14
N LEU A 648 19.28 1.58 13.89
CA LEU A 648 18.46 2.06 12.79
C LEU A 648 17.23 2.78 13.38
N TYR A 649 16.87 3.90 12.79
CA TYR A 649 15.72 4.70 13.18
C TYR A 649 14.80 4.91 12.01
N PHE A 650 13.49 4.93 12.26
CA PHE A 650 12.46 5.31 11.29
C PHE A 650 11.19 5.76 12.00
N SER A 651 10.38 6.55 11.31
CA SER A 651 9.08 6.99 11.81
C SER A 651 7.95 6.15 11.24
N ALA A 652 6.95 5.85 12.06
CA ALA A 652 5.70 5.20 11.66
C ALA A 652 4.66 6.22 11.22
N ALA A 653 3.63 5.79 10.49
CA ALA A 653 2.54 6.65 10.03
C ALA A 653 1.76 7.33 11.15
N ASP A 654 1.72 6.76 12.35
CA ASP A 654 1.08 7.32 13.54
C ASP A 654 1.97 8.30 14.34
N GLY A 655 3.13 8.67 13.79
CA GLY A 655 4.08 9.59 14.41
C GLY A 655 4.98 8.97 15.47
N ARG A 656 4.94 7.65 15.67
CA ARG A 656 5.94 6.95 16.51
C ARG A 656 7.29 6.98 15.84
N LEU A 657 8.33 7.12 16.64
CA LEU A 657 9.71 6.91 16.26
C LEU A 657 10.16 5.55 16.83
N LEU A 658 10.78 4.74 15.99
CA LEU A 658 11.28 3.42 16.38
C LEU A 658 12.81 3.37 16.30
N ALA A 659 13.43 2.61 17.20
CA ALA A 659 14.84 2.31 17.22
C ALA A 659 15.07 0.80 17.21
N VAL A 660 15.91 0.31 16.31
CA VAL A 660 16.22 -1.11 16.12
C VAL A 660 17.73 -1.32 16.27
N ASP A 661 18.15 -2.41 16.92
CA ASP A 661 19.54 -2.89 16.95
C ASP A 661 19.93 -3.37 15.54
N ALA A 662 20.86 -2.70 14.92
CA ALA A 662 21.28 -2.96 13.55
C ALA A 662 21.99 -4.31 13.37
N GLY A 663 22.65 -4.80 14.42
CA GLY A 663 23.38 -6.08 14.40
C GLY A 663 22.49 -7.29 14.66
N ARG A 664 21.44 -7.13 15.48
CA ARG A 664 20.61 -8.24 15.98
C ARG A 664 19.20 -8.27 15.40
N GLY A 665 18.73 -7.18 14.79
CA GLY A 665 17.34 -7.05 14.34
C GLY A 665 16.35 -7.08 15.49
N ALA A 666 16.64 -6.39 16.59
CA ALA A 666 15.78 -6.33 17.77
C ALA A 666 15.29 -4.90 18.02
N LEU A 667 13.99 -4.74 18.32
CA LEU A 667 13.43 -3.44 18.71
C LEU A 667 14.05 -3.00 20.04
N LEU A 668 14.69 -1.84 20.06
CA LEU A 668 15.31 -1.24 21.25
C LEU A 668 14.35 -0.34 22.01
N GLY A 669 13.40 0.27 21.31
CA GLY A 669 12.41 1.15 21.89
C GLY A 669 11.59 1.88 20.84
N GLN A 670 10.48 2.45 21.29
CA GLN A 670 9.62 3.28 20.44
C GLN A 670 8.96 4.38 21.30
N THR A 671 8.63 5.51 20.67
CA THR A 671 7.86 6.57 21.33
C THR A 671 6.37 6.26 21.30
N SER A 672 5.58 6.96 22.12
CA SER A 672 4.12 6.94 22.03
C SER A 672 3.65 7.48 20.67
N PRO A 673 2.47 7.05 20.15
CA PRO A 673 1.86 7.63 18.96
C PRO A 673 1.59 9.14 19.14
N ARG A 674 1.85 9.91 18.07
CA ARG A 674 1.58 11.35 17.99
C ARG A 674 0.69 11.62 16.79
N LEU A 675 -0.59 11.32 16.94
CA LEU A 675 -1.57 11.52 15.88
C LEU A 675 -1.93 13.00 15.75
N GLY A 676 -2.20 13.42 14.53
CA GLY A 676 -2.80 14.71 14.26
C GLY A 676 -4.20 14.84 14.85
N ARG A 677 -4.82 16.03 14.74
CA ARG A 677 -6.19 16.25 15.17
C ARG A 677 -7.14 15.26 14.48
N ALA A 678 -8.15 14.83 15.18
CA ALA A 678 -9.08 13.77 14.77
C ALA A 678 -8.43 12.38 14.58
N GLY A 679 -7.31 12.10 15.25
CA GLY A 679 -6.65 10.79 15.22
C GLY A 679 -5.99 10.43 13.89
N ARG A 680 -5.63 11.43 13.07
CA ARG A 680 -5.04 11.18 11.74
C ARG A 680 -3.53 11.00 11.82
N GLY A 681 -3.02 9.97 11.15
CA GLY A 681 -1.59 9.75 10.88
C GLY A 681 -1.11 10.42 9.59
N PHE A 682 0.16 10.20 9.24
CA PHE A 682 0.68 10.57 7.92
C PHE A 682 0.01 9.72 6.84
N LEU A 683 -0.43 10.35 5.76
CA LEU A 683 -1.10 9.67 4.65
C LEU A 683 -0.16 9.41 3.46
N GLU A 684 0.82 10.28 3.25
CA GLU A 684 1.71 10.24 2.08
C GLU A 684 3.17 10.06 2.48
N LEU A 685 4.01 11.06 2.25
CA LEU A 685 5.43 11.04 2.55
C LEU A 685 5.67 11.24 4.05
N LEU A 686 6.31 10.28 4.70
CA LEU A 686 6.70 10.39 6.10
C LEU A 686 8.08 11.05 6.22
N PRO A 687 8.23 12.07 7.09
CA PRO A 687 9.55 12.64 7.38
C PRO A 687 10.47 11.58 7.99
N ALA A 688 11.64 11.39 7.38
CA ALA A 688 12.68 10.58 8.00
C ALA A 688 13.18 11.25 9.29
N PRO A 689 13.50 10.50 10.34
CA PRO A 689 14.11 11.05 11.53
C PRO A 689 15.51 11.61 11.22
N VAL A 690 15.94 12.58 12.01
CA VAL A 690 17.29 13.14 11.93
C VAL A 690 18.09 12.67 13.14
N VAL A 691 19.26 12.12 12.91
CA VAL A 691 20.15 11.62 13.98
C VAL A 691 21.38 12.50 14.05
N ALA A 692 21.57 13.19 15.16
CA ALA A 692 22.72 14.07 15.37
C ALA A 692 22.98 14.31 16.87
N ASP A 693 24.21 14.53 17.27
CA ASP A 693 24.65 14.89 18.63
C ASP A 693 24.07 14.00 19.73
N GLY A 694 23.98 12.68 19.47
CA GLY A 694 23.43 11.72 20.42
C GLY A 694 21.92 11.87 20.65
N LYS A 695 21.20 12.55 19.75
CA LYS A 695 19.75 12.74 19.74
C LYS A 695 19.13 12.20 18.47
N VAL A 696 17.85 11.86 18.56
CA VAL A 696 17.01 11.58 17.39
C VAL A 696 15.86 12.57 17.38
N PHE A 697 15.72 13.27 16.27
CA PHE A 697 14.65 14.21 16.03
C PHE A 697 13.61 13.58 15.12
N GLY A 698 12.36 13.52 15.59
CA GLY A 698 11.22 13.04 14.83
C GLY A 698 10.25 14.16 14.51
N ALA A 699 9.42 13.96 13.49
CA ALA A 699 8.30 14.83 13.19
C ALA A 699 7.00 14.03 13.29
N ALA A 700 5.94 14.69 13.76
CA ALA A 700 4.64 14.08 13.98
C ALA A 700 3.56 14.64 13.05
N PRO A 701 2.48 13.90 12.79
CA PRO A 701 1.37 14.32 11.92
C PRO A 701 0.66 15.61 12.37
N ASP A 702 0.75 15.96 13.65
CA ASP A 702 0.18 17.20 14.19
C ASP A 702 1.03 18.45 13.90
N GLY A 703 2.18 18.27 13.24
CA GLY A 703 3.14 19.35 12.92
C GLY A 703 4.13 19.64 14.02
N THR A 704 4.20 18.79 15.06
CA THR A 704 5.26 18.90 16.07
C THR A 704 6.55 18.26 15.57
N VAL A 705 7.68 18.83 16.01
CA VAL A 705 9.02 18.24 15.95
C VAL A 705 9.43 17.96 17.39
N PHE A 706 9.97 16.78 17.63
CA PHE A 706 10.36 16.35 18.97
C PHE A 706 11.76 15.74 18.97
N ALA A 707 12.41 15.74 20.11
CA ALA A 707 13.74 15.16 20.28
C ALA A 707 13.77 14.15 21.43
N VAL A 708 14.44 13.03 21.20
CA VAL A 708 14.65 11.95 22.19
C VAL A 708 16.13 11.58 22.26
N ASP A 709 16.57 10.99 23.38
CA ASP A 709 17.95 10.54 23.55
C ASP A 709 18.22 9.27 22.73
N ALA A 710 19.13 9.35 21.78
CA ALA A 710 19.55 8.23 20.95
C ALA A 710 20.24 7.10 21.74
N ARG A 711 20.81 7.42 22.93
CA ARG A 711 21.56 6.45 23.75
C ARG A 711 20.66 5.55 24.57
N ASN A 712 19.43 5.98 24.86
CA ASN A 712 18.47 5.26 25.71
C ASN A 712 17.09 5.11 25.05
N PRO A 713 16.95 4.33 23.94
CA PRO A 713 15.67 4.11 23.29
C PRO A 713 14.62 3.44 24.18
N ALA A 714 15.02 2.57 25.10
CA ALA A 714 14.13 1.90 26.04
C ALA A 714 13.42 2.87 27.02
N GLY A 715 13.95 4.08 27.19
CA GLY A 715 13.36 5.13 28.00
C GLY A 715 12.48 6.12 27.22
N TRP A 716 12.22 5.91 25.94
CA TRP A 716 11.36 6.78 25.14
C TRP A 716 9.90 6.66 25.59
N ARG A 717 9.22 7.79 25.65
CA ARG A 717 7.80 7.88 26.06
C ARG A 717 7.00 8.67 25.03
#